data_b0a52939a008d77d3d52f8670c987570
#
_entry.id   b0a52939a008d77d3d52f8670c987570
#
_cell.length_a   1.000
_cell.length_b   1.000
_cell.length_c   1.000
_cell.angle_alpha   90.00
_cell.angle_beta   90.00
_cell.angle_gamma   90.00
#
_symmetry.space_group_name_H-M   'P 1'
#
loop_
_entity.id
_entity.type
_entity.pdbx_description
1 polymer ?
#
loop_
_entity_poly.entity_id
_entity_poly.type
_entity_poly.pdbx_seq_one_letter_code
_entity_poly.pdbx_strand_id
1 'polypeptide(L)'
;IRSWCLVPTDSSEFTITCLFSGLNKFNFLFYSSSFTKLPHLAGTEQNLLLAKQIQGQWKEFGLDSAELVHYDVLLSYPNETQPNYISVIDDQGNEVIFLMIKLQLFAIKLLFFSMQADLVYVNYGRTEDFFKLEREMGINCTGKIVIARYGKIFRGNKVKNAILAGAQGIILYSDPADYCASGVDAYPDGWNLPGGGAQRGNVLNLNGAGDPLTPGYPAKEYTFRYKVNEGVGIPKIPVHPIGYHDAEVLLRAMGGPAAPDSSWKGSLNVSYNIGPGFAKNSSTRKVRMHVHTNNKITRIYNVIGILRGAVEPDRYIILGGHRDSWVFGGIDPTTGAAVLQEVVRSFGKMKMEGWRPKRTIIFASWDAEEFGLLGSTEWAEENARILQERAVAYINTDSSIEGNYTLRVDCSPLLYKLVYNLTKEILSPDEGYENKSLYDSWLEKDPATENNSYPRINKLGSGSDFEAYFQRLGIASGRVRYTKNRKADKFSNYPVYHTVYETFELVEKFYDPTFKKQLTIAQLRGKLVYELADSQVIPFDCRDYGEALKGYSNRIYRLAKKHEEQIMQGHVISVIASKLNSLLSSFNSAIIIKVAVRIMNDQLMFIERAFIDPLGLPGRKFYRHVIFAPSSHNKYAGESFPGIYDAMFDIESKADQHEAWEEVKRQISIAAFTVQAAAGTLKEVA
;
A
#
# COMPACT_ATOMS: atom_id res chain seq x y z
N ILE A 1 22.85 46.90 18.40
CA ILE A 1 21.59 47.54 17.98
C ILE A 1 20.56 46.43 17.83
N ARG A 2 19.71 46.27 18.84
CA ARG A 2 18.59 45.34 18.83
C ARG A 2 17.46 45.96 18.02
N SER A 3 17.17 45.47 16.81
CA SER A 3 15.96 45.78 16.11
C SER A 3 14.82 44.92 16.68
N TRP A 4 13.84 45.57 17.27
CA TRP A 4 12.59 44.97 17.67
C TRP A 4 11.81 44.62 16.38
N CYS A 5 11.72 43.36 16.02
CA CYS A 5 10.73 42.90 15.06
C CYS A 5 9.37 42.98 15.76
N LEU A 6 8.50 43.84 15.28
CA LEU A 6 7.08 43.83 15.61
C LEU A 6 6.50 42.45 15.29
N VAL A 7 5.96 41.79 16.29
CA VAL A 7 5.24 40.51 16.14
C VAL A 7 3.99 40.79 15.30
N PRO A 8 3.81 40.15 14.14
CA PRO A 8 2.56 40.26 13.41
C PRO A 8 1.41 39.69 14.26
N THR A 9 0.26 40.33 14.22
CA THR A 9 -0.94 39.99 15.00
C THR A 9 -1.65 38.70 14.47
N ASP A 10 -1.11 38.02 13.46
CA ASP A 10 -1.59 36.75 13.00
C ASP A 10 -0.49 35.67 13.16
N SER A 11 -0.51 34.96 14.29
CA SER A 11 0.50 34.02 14.70
C SER A 11 0.57 32.76 13.77
N SER A 12 -0.51 32.48 13.03
CA SER A 12 -0.60 31.30 12.19
C SER A 12 0.19 31.43 10.87
N GLU A 13 0.10 32.57 10.17
CA GLU A 13 0.85 32.81 8.92
C GLU A 13 2.36 32.86 9.14
N PHE A 14 2.80 33.47 10.23
CA PHE A 14 4.21 33.51 10.59
C PHE A 14 4.76 32.11 10.89
N THR A 15 4.00 31.28 11.59
CA THR A 15 4.41 29.91 11.98
C THR A 15 4.48 28.99 10.76
N ILE A 16 3.53 29.07 9.84
CA ILE A 16 3.54 28.32 8.59
C ILE A 16 4.74 28.73 7.71
N THR A 17 5.03 30.02 7.63
CA THR A 17 6.19 30.54 6.90
C THR A 17 7.50 30.01 7.50
N CYS A 18 7.60 29.89 8.82
CA CYS A 18 8.75 29.28 9.50
C CYS A 18 8.92 27.79 9.15
N LEU A 19 7.82 27.01 9.10
CA LEU A 19 7.86 25.61 8.68
C LEU A 19 8.47 25.47 7.27
N PHE A 20 8.02 26.29 6.31
CA PHE A 20 8.51 26.23 4.93
C PHE A 20 9.93 26.72 4.75
N SER A 21 10.32 27.82 5.42
CA SER A 21 11.69 28.32 5.38
C SER A 21 12.69 27.36 6.04
N GLY A 22 12.18 26.44 6.87
CA GLY A 22 12.97 25.40 7.51
C GLY A 22 13.33 24.23 6.60
N LEU A 23 12.50 23.93 5.59
CA LEU A 23 12.71 22.78 4.69
C LEU A 23 13.81 23.08 3.65
N ASN A 24 14.82 22.21 3.58
CA ASN A 24 15.99 22.43 2.73
C ASN A 24 16.23 21.23 1.79
N LYS A 25 16.20 21.48 0.48
CA LYS A 25 16.43 20.44 -0.54
C LYS A 25 17.79 19.73 -0.43
N PHE A 26 18.83 20.40 0.08
CA PHE A 26 20.15 19.80 0.27
C PHE A 26 20.15 18.72 1.38
N ASN A 27 19.19 18.82 2.32
CA ASN A 27 19.06 17.81 3.35
C ASN A 27 18.46 16.51 2.78
N PHE A 28 17.55 16.60 1.80
CA PHE A 28 17.05 15.39 1.11
C PHE A 28 18.18 14.65 0.40
N LEU A 29 19.05 15.38 -0.29
CA LEU A 29 20.24 14.83 -0.94
C LEU A 29 21.15 14.15 0.09
N PHE A 30 21.40 14.81 1.21
CA PHE A 30 22.23 14.25 2.29
C PHE A 30 21.61 12.98 2.90
N TYR A 31 20.35 13.01 3.30
CA TYR A 31 19.67 11.84 3.90
C TYR A 31 19.56 10.70 2.89
N SER A 32 19.11 10.98 1.67
CA SER A 32 18.94 9.97 0.63
C SER A 32 20.27 9.29 0.29
N SER A 33 21.34 10.06 0.06
CA SER A 33 22.65 9.48 -0.23
C SER A 33 23.25 8.73 0.96
N SER A 34 22.96 9.16 2.21
CA SER A 34 23.44 8.49 3.41
C SER A 34 22.74 7.16 3.67
N PHE A 35 21.42 7.12 3.54
CA PHE A 35 20.61 5.93 3.86
C PHE A 35 20.79 4.81 2.82
N THR A 36 21.02 5.17 1.56
CA THR A 36 21.14 4.22 0.44
C THR A 36 22.56 3.68 0.21
N LYS A 37 23.54 4.07 1.02
CA LYS A 37 24.94 3.62 0.85
C LYS A 37 25.11 2.11 0.93
N LEU A 38 24.37 1.47 1.82
CA LEU A 38 24.42 0.03 2.07
C LEU A 38 23.00 -0.52 2.11
N PRO A 39 22.79 -1.78 1.69
CA PRO A 39 21.52 -2.45 1.86
C PRO A 39 21.06 -2.45 3.32
N HIS A 40 19.80 -2.11 3.56
CA HIS A 40 19.25 -1.99 4.92
C HIS A 40 17.93 -2.77 5.07
N LEU A 41 18.05 -4.07 4.84
CA LEU A 41 16.98 -5.02 4.99
C LEU A 41 16.53 -5.14 6.46
N ALA A 42 15.24 -5.37 6.68
CA ALA A 42 14.68 -5.58 8.02
C ALA A 42 15.42 -6.68 8.80
N GLY A 43 15.63 -6.43 10.10
CA GLY A 43 16.32 -7.36 11.00
C GLY A 43 17.83 -7.48 10.79
N THR A 44 18.44 -6.65 9.94
CA THR A 44 19.90 -6.59 9.75
C THR A 44 20.55 -5.54 10.65
N GLU A 45 21.84 -5.70 10.91
CA GLU A 45 22.63 -4.74 11.70
C GLU A 45 22.62 -3.35 11.05
N GLN A 46 22.73 -3.27 9.72
CA GLN A 46 22.71 -1.99 9.01
C GLN A 46 21.40 -1.22 9.23
N ASN A 47 20.24 -1.90 9.20
CA ASN A 47 18.96 -1.25 9.45
C ASN A 47 18.81 -0.81 10.93
N LEU A 48 19.38 -1.56 11.88
CA LEU A 48 19.48 -1.13 13.28
C LEU A 48 20.39 0.10 13.47
N LEU A 49 21.52 0.16 12.76
CA LEU A 49 22.38 1.34 12.78
C LEU A 49 21.67 2.59 12.29
N LEU A 50 20.91 2.47 11.20
CA LEU A 50 20.06 3.58 10.71
C LEU A 50 19.00 3.97 11.75
N ALA A 51 18.36 3.01 12.41
CA ALA A 51 17.38 3.30 13.47
C ALA A 51 18.01 4.09 14.63
N LYS A 52 19.20 3.70 15.07
CA LYS A 52 19.96 4.41 16.12
C LYS A 52 20.37 5.82 15.67
N GLN A 53 20.80 5.96 14.41
CA GLN A 53 21.13 7.25 13.82
C GLN A 53 19.91 8.18 13.81
N ILE A 54 18.77 7.72 13.33
CA ILE A 54 17.52 8.48 13.29
C ILE A 54 17.09 8.87 14.72
N GLN A 55 17.14 7.94 15.66
CA GLN A 55 16.84 8.21 17.07
C GLN A 55 17.70 9.34 17.64
N GLY A 56 19.01 9.28 17.40
CA GLY A 56 19.96 10.31 17.83
C GLY A 56 19.63 11.67 17.21
N GLN A 57 19.45 11.72 15.90
CA GLN A 57 19.09 12.94 15.17
C GLN A 57 17.77 13.55 15.65
N TRP A 58 16.74 12.74 15.92
CA TRP A 58 15.47 13.25 16.43
C TRP A 58 15.58 13.88 17.82
N LYS A 59 16.46 13.35 18.68
CA LYS A 59 16.80 13.99 19.96
C LYS A 59 17.53 15.32 19.74
N GLU A 60 18.50 15.35 18.82
CA GLU A 60 19.23 16.56 18.45
C GLU A 60 18.33 17.63 17.81
N PHE A 61 17.34 17.22 17.03
CA PHE A 61 16.33 18.15 16.46
C PHE A 61 15.39 18.72 17.51
N GLY A 62 15.44 18.23 18.74
CA GLY A 62 14.72 18.81 19.88
C GLY A 62 13.34 18.20 20.12
N LEU A 63 13.03 16.98 19.67
CA LEU A 63 11.82 16.29 20.08
C LEU A 63 11.81 16.06 21.61
N ASP A 64 10.63 15.92 22.19
CA ASP A 64 10.48 15.69 23.63
C ASP A 64 10.95 14.27 24.04
N SER A 65 10.80 13.31 23.13
CA SER A 65 11.41 11.98 23.25
C SER A 65 11.65 11.32 21.88
N ALA A 66 12.62 10.43 21.79
CA ALA A 66 12.82 9.53 20.66
C ALA A 66 13.33 8.18 21.18
N GLU A 67 12.54 7.12 20.94
CA GLU A 67 12.78 5.82 21.51
C GLU A 67 12.81 4.72 20.44
N LEU A 68 13.61 3.67 20.68
CA LEU A 68 13.57 2.43 19.91
C LEU A 68 12.56 1.48 20.55
N VAL A 69 11.57 1.04 19.76
CA VAL A 69 10.58 0.05 20.16
C VAL A 69 10.79 -1.21 19.33
N HIS A 70 10.95 -2.36 19.98
CA HIS A 70 11.28 -3.60 19.29
C HIS A 70 10.17 -4.65 19.36
N TYR A 71 10.18 -5.52 18.35
CA TYR A 71 9.33 -6.69 18.22
C TYR A 71 10.15 -7.86 17.67
N ASP A 72 9.79 -9.08 18.05
CA ASP A 72 10.45 -10.28 17.58
C ASP A 72 9.50 -11.02 16.62
N VAL A 73 9.67 -10.81 15.32
CA VAL A 73 8.76 -11.21 14.25
C VAL A 73 9.35 -12.28 13.34
N LEU A 74 8.50 -13.01 12.63
CA LEU A 74 8.94 -13.97 11.64
C LEU A 74 9.40 -13.27 10.37
N LEU A 75 10.70 -13.36 10.08
CA LEU A 75 11.28 -12.91 8.82
C LEU A 75 11.79 -14.09 8.00
N SER A 76 11.84 -13.94 6.69
CA SER A 76 12.31 -14.93 5.75
C SER A 76 13.54 -14.41 5.02
N TYR A 77 14.67 -15.10 5.17
CA TYR A 77 15.93 -14.75 4.52
C TYR A 77 16.35 -15.81 3.49
N PRO A 78 17.25 -15.48 2.54
CA PRO A 78 17.83 -16.47 1.67
C PRO A 78 18.65 -17.49 2.46
N ASN A 79 18.73 -18.69 1.93
CA ASN A 79 19.67 -19.68 2.42
C ASN A 79 20.99 -19.53 1.65
N GLU A 80 22.07 -19.14 2.34
CA GLU A 80 23.36 -18.84 1.72
C GLU A 80 24.06 -20.09 1.16
N THR A 81 23.80 -21.25 1.76
CA THR A 81 24.43 -22.53 1.37
C THR A 81 23.60 -23.29 0.33
N GLN A 82 22.33 -22.97 0.19
CA GLN A 82 21.39 -23.60 -0.74
C GLN A 82 20.59 -22.52 -1.49
N PRO A 83 21.17 -21.94 -2.55
CA PRO A 83 20.51 -20.86 -3.27
C PRO A 83 19.27 -21.35 -4.01
N ASN A 84 18.30 -20.46 -4.18
CA ASN A 84 17.12 -20.71 -5.00
C ASN A 84 17.53 -20.76 -6.48
N TYR A 85 16.93 -21.69 -7.23
CA TYR A 85 17.09 -21.72 -8.68
C TYR A 85 15.89 -22.39 -9.38
N ILE A 86 15.80 -22.16 -10.68
CA ILE A 86 14.87 -22.82 -11.59
C ILE A 86 15.69 -23.52 -12.66
N SER A 87 15.32 -24.74 -13.00
CA SER A 87 15.93 -25.49 -14.13
C SER A 87 14.86 -26.13 -14.98
N VAL A 88 15.24 -26.49 -16.21
CA VAL A 88 14.47 -27.38 -17.07
C VAL A 88 15.20 -28.72 -17.12
N ILE A 89 14.47 -29.79 -16.87
CA ILE A 89 14.99 -31.14 -16.82
C ILE A 89 14.44 -31.97 -17.96
N ASP A 90 15.24 -32.93 -18.43
CA ASP A 90 14.82 -33.96 -19.39
C ASP A 90 14.06 -35.11 -18.69
N ASP A 91 13.66 -36.11 -19.45
CA ASP A 91 12.98 -37.34 -18.99
C ASP A 91 13.86 -38.23 -18.10
N GLN A 92 15.18 -38.09 -18.19
CA GLN A 92 16.14 -38.76 -17.32
C GLN A 92 16.42 -37.99 -16.01
N GLY A 93 15.88 -36.79 -15.86
CA GLY A 93 16.07 -35.92 -14.71
C GLY A 93 17.33 -35.05 -14.75
N ASN A 94 18.06 -35.05 -15.89
CA ASN A 94 19.23 -34.19 -16.09
C ASN A 94 18.79 -32.73 -16.32
N GLU A 95 19.52 -31.79 -15.75
CA GLU A 95 19.28 -30.36 -15.99
C GLU A 95 19.83 -29.93 -17.34
N VAL A 96 18.93 -29.60 -18.29
CA VAL A 96 19.29 -29.19 -19.66
C VAL A 96 19.31 -27.69 -19.85
N ILE A 97 18.62 -26.94 -18.96
CA ILE A 97 18.68 -25.50 -18.86
C ILE A 97 18.73 -25.16 -17.37
N PHE A 98 19.63 -24.28 -17.02
CA PHE A 98 19.81 -23.86 -15.65
C PHE A 98 19.70 -22.33 -15.57
N LEU A 99 18.68 -21.85 -14.86
CA LEU A 99 18.44 -20.43 -14.64
C LEU A 99 18.83 -20.10 -13.19
N MET A 100 20.08 -19.72 -12.99
CA MET A 100 20.56 -19.29 -11.69
C MET A 100 20.48 -17.78 -11.62
N ILE A 101 19.51 -17.31 -10.88
CA ILE A 101 19.55 -15.92 -10.41
C ILE A 101 20.38 -15.93 -9.12
N LYS A 102 21.57 -15.32 -9.16
CA LYS A 102 22.33 -14.99 -7.93
C LYS A 102 21.59 -13.97 -7.06
N LEU A 103 20.28 -13.95 -7.12
CA LEU A 103 19.41 -13.03 -6.43
C LEU A 103 18.81 -13.72 -5.21
N GLN A 104 19.10 -13.14 -4.07
CA GLN A 104 18.53 -13.48 -2.79
C GLN A 104 17.07 -13.06 -2.80
N LEU A 105 16.15 -14.01 -2.90
CA LEU A 105 14.72 -13.78 -2.99
C LEU A 105 13.98 -14.43 -1.84
N PHE A 106 13.07 -13.66 -1.28
CA PHE A 106 12.38 -13.94 -0.05
C PHE A 106 10.92 -14.34 -0.35
N ALA A 107 10.67 -15.65 -0.40
CA ALA A 107 9.32 -16.14 -0.17
C ALA A 107 9.30 -16.71 1.24
N ILE A 108 8.42 -16.23 2.11
CA ILE A 108 8.20 -16.89 3.41
C ILE A 108 7.67 -18.27 3.12
N LYS A 109 8.49 -19.30 3.32
CA LYS A 109 8.08 -20.67 3.19
C LYS A 109 8.71 -21.61 4.22
N LEU A 110 7.89 -22.50 4.68
CA LEU A 110 8.20 -23.66 5.48
C LEU A 110 8.71 -24.79 4.61
N LEU A 111 9.95 -25.22 4.81
CA LEU A 111 10.51 -26.45 4.24
C LEU A 111 11.15 -26.36 2.85
N PHE A 112 12.10 -27.26 2.66
CA PHE A 112 12.73 -27.62 1.41
C PHE A 112 11.68 -28.04 0.37
N PHE A 113 11.67 -27.37 -0.80
CA PHE A 113 10.85 -27.81 -1.93
C PHE A 113 11.72 -27.92 -3.18
N SER A 114 11.93 -29.15 -3.58
CA SER A 114 12.27 -29.48 -4.97
C SER A 114 11.01 -30.08 -5.59
N MET A 115 10.48 -29.42 -6.63
CA MET A 115 9.34 -29.92 -7.38
C MET A 115 9.57 -29.79 -8.87
N GLN A 116 8.92 -30.64 -9.62
CA GLN A 116 8.97 -30.62 -11.08
C GLN A 116 7.59 -30.84 -11.67
N ALA A 117 7.23 -30.04 -12.67
CA ALA A 117 5.96 -30.15 -13.37
C ALA A 117 5.99 -29.47 -14.74
N ASP A 118 4.91 -29.71 -15.50
CA ASP A 118 4.63 -28.95 -16.71
C ASP A 118 4.37 -27.49 -16.37
N LEU A 119 4.77 -26.59 -17.27
CA LEU A 119 4.59 -25.15 -17.13
C LEU A 119 3.30 -24.69 -17.82
N VAL A 120 2.55 -23.81 -17.16
CA VAL A 120 1.35 -23.14 -17.70
C VAL A 120 1.52 -21.62 -17.59
N TYR A 121 1.37 -20.90 -18.70
CA TYR A 121 1.34 -19.45 -18.70
C TYR A 121 -0.03 -18.92 -18.29
N VAL A 122 -0.08 -18.04 -17.29
CA VAL A 122 -1.33 -17.59 -16.69
C VAL A 122 -1.49 -16.06 -16.75
N ASN A 123 -0.92 -15.40 -17.75
CA ASN A 123 -0.98 -13.96 -17.95
C ASN A 123 -0.55 -13.21 -16.67
N TYR A 124 -1.39 -12.29 -16.14
CA TYR A 124 -1.09 -11.60 -14.88
C TYR A 124 -1.45 -12.40 -13.62
N GLY A 125 -1.98 -13.62 -13.73
CA GLY A 125 -2.40 -14.44 -12.59
C GLY A 125 -3.56 -13.81 -11.80
N ARG A 126 -4.40 -13.00 -12.44
CA ARG A 126 -5.62 -12.43 -11.86
C ARG A 126 -6.71 -13.49 -11.77
N THR A 127 -7.73 -13.23 -10.97
CA THR A 127 -8.91 -14.12 -10.87
C THR A 127 -9.52 -14.37 -12.25
N GLU A 128 -9.70 -13.32 -13.06
CA GLU A 128 -10.23 -13.42 -14.42
C GLU A 128 -9.31 -14.19 -15.38
N ASP A 129 -7.98 -14.16 -15.19
CA ASP A 129 -7.04 -14.93 -16.01
C ASP A 129 -7.19 -16.44 -15.75
N PHE A 130 -7.33 -16.86 -14.50
CA PHE A 130 -7.56 -18.25 -14.12
C PHE A 130 -8.95 -18.72 -14.55
N PHE A 131 -10.00 -17.89 -14.44
CA PHE A 131 -11.35 -18.23 -14.95
C PHE A 131 -11.33 -18.44 -16.45
N LYS A 132 -10.63 -17.62 -17.21
CA LYS A 132 -10.49 -17.79 -18.65
C LYS A 132 -9.81 -19.11 -19.02
N LEU A 133 -8.73 -19.46 -18.33
CA LEU A 133 -8.06 -20.75 -18.54
C LEU A 133 -8.98 -21.94 -18.29
N GLU A 134 -9.66 -21.95 -17.13
CA GLU A 134 -10.47 -23.09 -16.72
C GLU A 134 -11.82 -23.16 -17.45
N ARG A 135 -12.59 -22.05 -17.45
CA ARG A 135 -13.97 -22.04 -17.93
C ARG A 135 -14.09 -21.92 -19.46
N GLU A 136 -13.16 -21.16 -20.09
CA GLU A 136 -13.23 -20.92 -21.55
C GLU A 136 -12.28 -21.82 -22.33
N MET A 137 -11.06 -22.06 -21.82
CA MET A 137 -10.04 -22.82 -22.55
C MET A 137 -9.91 -24.28 -22.10
N GLY A 138 -10.56 -24.69 -21.00
CA GLY A 138 -10.50 -26.05 -20.46
C GLY A 138 -9.09 -26.46 -19.96
N ILE A 139 -8.24 -25.48 -19.60
CA ILE A 139 -6.88 -25.72 -19.14
C ILE A 139 -6.86 -25.80 -17.61
N ASN A 140 -6.44 -26.97 -17.10
CA ASN A 140 -6.34 -27.23 -15.66
C ASN A 140 -4.92 -27.00 -15.16
N CYS A 141 -4.77 -26.14 -14.13
CA CYS A 141 -3.49 -25.83 -13.48
C CYS A 141 -3.14 -26.80 -12.34
N THR A 142 -4.00 -27.76 -11.98
CA THR A 142 -3.78 -28.69 -10.87
C THR A 142 -2.51 -29.49 -11.07
N GLY A 143 -1.62 -29.45 -10.08
CA GLY A 143 -0.33 -30.15 -10.13
C GLY A 143 0.70 -29.56 -11.11
N LYS A 144 0.44 -28.39 -11.66
CA LYS A 144 1.34 -27.70 -12.59
C LYS A 144 2.15 -26.61 -11.88
N ILE A 145 3.26 -26.19 -12.50
CA ILE A 145 3.93 -24.91 -12.17
C ILE A 145 3.33 -23.87 -13.10
N VAL A 146 2.93 -22.72 -12.55
CA VAL A 146 2.43 -21.61 -13.35
C VAL A 146 3.47 -20.51 -13.47
N ILE A 147 3.52 -19.83 -14.62
CA ILE A 147 4.32 -18.63 -14.82
C ILE A 147 3.39 -17.44 -15.09
N ALA A 148 3.53 -16.41 -14.25
CA ALA A 148 2.74 -15.17 -14.32
C ALA A 148 3.62 -13.95 -14.48
N ARG A 149 3.20 -13.00 -15.30
CA ARG A 149 3.87 -11.70 -15.37
C ARG A 149 3.43 -10.78 -14.23
N TYR A 150 4.38 -10.01 -13.72
CA TYR A 150 4.10 -8.92 -12.78
C TYR A 150 3.20 -7.86 -13.41
N GLY A 151 2.55 -7.06 -12.56
CA GLY A 151 1.67 -5.99 -12.97
C GLY A 151 0.20 -6.24 -12.60
N LYS A 152 -0.60 -5.20 -12.70
CA LYS A 152 -2.05 -5.15 -12.47
C LYS A 152 -2.46 -5.35 -11.01
N ILE A 153 -2.01 -6.40 -10.34
CA ILE A 153 -2.39 -6.75 -8.97
C ILE A 153 -1.17 -7.03 -8.08
N PHE A 154 -1.39 -7.03 -6.77
CA PHE A 154 -0.37 -7.44 -5.79
C PHE A 154 0.06 -8.88 -6.01
N ARG A 155 1.38 -9.13 -5.88
CA ARG A 155 1.99 -10.45 -6.15
C ARG A 155 1.43 -11.55 -5.26
N GLY A 156 1.12 -11.27 -4.01
CA GLY A 156 0.47 -12.22 -3.08
C GLY A 156 -0.88 -12.70 -3.57
N ASN A 157 -1.67 -11.86 -4.25
CA ASN A 157 -2.93 -12.25 -4.86
C ASN A 157 -2.73 -13.23 -6.03
N LYS A 158 -1.67 -13.07 -6.84
CA LYS A 158 -1.32 -14.02 -7.90
C LYS A 158 -1.03 -15.41 -7.33
N VAL A 159 -0.27 -15.46 -6.23
CA VAL A 159 0.06 -16.70 -5.52
C VAL A 159 -1.18 -17.34 -4.92
N LYS A 160 -2.05 -16.58 -4.28
CA LYS A 160 -3.34 -17.05 -3.77
C LYS A 160 -4.19 -17.68 -4.88
N ASN A 161 -4.30 -17.00 -6.02
CA ASN A 161 -5.07 -17.49 -7.17
C ASN A 161 -4.45 -18.78 -7.74
N ALA A 162 -3.12 -18.88 -7.84
CA ALA A 162 -2.44 -20.10 -8.26
C ALA A 162 -2.72 -21.29 -7.31
N ILE A 163 -2.70 -21.06 -6.00
CA ILE A 163 -3.05 -22.08 -5.00
C ILE A 163 -4.52 -22.52 -5.18
N LEU A 164 -5.45 -21.60 -5.37
CA LEU A 164 -6.87 -21.89 -5.59
C LEU A 164 -7.08 -22.72 -6.88
N ALA A 165 -6.27 -22.47 -7.91
CA ALA A 165 -6.28 -23.24 -9.16
C ALA A 165 -5.54 -24.61 -9.06
N GLY A 166 -5.05 -24.98 -7.87
CA GLY A 166 -4.38 -26.26 -7.63
C GLY A 166 -2.92 -26.31 -8.12
N ALA A 167 -2.31 -25.19 -8.49
CA ALA A 167 -0.91 -25.14 -8.87
C ALA A 167 0.00 -25.54 -7.69
N GLN A 168 1.11 -26.20 -7.99
CA GLN A 168 2.08 -26.59 -6.96
C GLN A 168 3.33 -25.70 -6.91
N GLY A 169 3.44 -24.72 -7.81
CA GLY A 169 4.51 -23.70 -7.80
C GLY A 169 4.15 -22.54 -8.71
N ILE A 170 4.75 -21.38 -8.48
CA ILE A 170 4.57 -20.20 -9.32
C ILE A 170 5.88 -19.47 -9.55
N ILE A 171 6.14 -19.14 -10.81
CA ILE A 171 7.22 -18.28 -11.26
C ILE A 171 6.62 -16.91 -11.60
N LEU A 172 7.22 -15.84 -11.10
CA LEU A 172 6.82 -14.47 -11.40
C LEU A 172 7.88 -13.78 -12.26
N TYR A 173 7.51 -13.14 -13.36
CA TYR A 173 8.47 -12.45 -14.20
C TYR A 173 8.01 -11.05 -14.59
N SER A 174 8.96 -10.14 -14.83
CA SER A 174 8.70 -8.78 -15.27
C SER A 174 8.78 -8.72 -16.80
N ASP A 175 7.62 -8.59 -17.46
CA ASP A 175 7.57 -8.47 -18.92
C ASP A 175 7.97 -7.06 -19.38
N PRO A 176 8.76 -6.87 -20.45
CA PRO A 176 9.09 -5.54 -20.97
C PRO A 176 7.87 -4.68 -21.34
N ALA A 177 6.73 -5.32 -21.71
CA ALA A 177 5.48 -4.58 -21.94
C ALA A 177 5.00 -3.77 -20.71
N ASP A 178 5.36 -4.25 -19.51
CA ASP A 178 4.93 -3.68 -18.24
C ASP A 178 6.07 -2.96 -17.48
N TYR A 179 7.34 -3.19 -17.85
CA TYR A 179 8.53 -2.70 -17.14
C TYR A 179 9.57 -2.02 -18.03
N CYS A 180 9.26 -1.75 -19.29
CA CYS A 180 10.12 -1.01 -20.20
C CYS A 180 9.29 -0.01 -21.03
N ALA A 181 9.61 1.27 -20.93
CA ALA A 181 9.04 2.31 -21.77
C ALA A 181 9.75 2.36 -23.12
N SER A 182 8.99 2.59 -24.19
CA SER A 182 9.55 2.72 -25.54
C SER A 182 10.47 3.94 -25.63
N GLY A 183 11.64 3.78 -26.24
CA GLY A 183 12.61 4.85 -26.45
C GLY A 183 13.40 5.25 -25.20
N VAL A 184 13.34 4.48 -24.13
CA VAL A 184 14.12 4.68 -22.90
C VAL A 184 15.12 3.55 -22.75
N ASP A 185 16.34 3.89 -22.34
CA ASP A 185 17.40 2.91 -22.08
C ASP A 185 17.17 2.20 -20.74
N ALA A 186 17.79 1.02 -20.61
CA ALA A 186 17.85 0.33 -19.33
C ALA A 186 18.83 1.00 -18.37
N TYR A 187 18.58 0.87 -17.06
CA TYR A 187 19.51 1.32 -16.05
C TYR A 187 20.91 0.69 -16.26
N PRO A 188 22.04 1.44 -16.16
CA PRO A 188 22.16 2.80 -15.59
C PRO A 188 22.02 3.97 -16.57
N ASP A 189 21.81 3.73 -17.88
CA ASP A 189 21.75 4.76 -18.89
C ASP A 189 20.34 5.39 -19.03
N GLY A 190 19.34 4.70 -18.53
CA GLY A 190 17.93 5.11 -18.44
C GLY A 190 17.24 4.50 -17.23
N TRP A 191 15.93 4.67 -17.16
CA TRP A 191 15.14 4.22 -16.03
C TRP A 191 14.37 2.91 -16.26
N ASN A 192 14.55 2.26 -17.41
CA ASN A 192 13.94 0.97 -17.70
C ASN A 192 14.62 -0.18 -16.92
N LEU A 193 13.87 -1.25 -16.71
CA LEU A 193 14.36 -2.47 -16.08
C LEU A 193 15.31 -3.22 -17.02
N PRO A 194 16.56 -3.52 -16.60
CA PRO A 194 17.41 -4.46 -17.33
C PRO A 194 16.86 -5.89 -17.33
N GLY A 195 17.21 -6.66 -18.37
CA GLY A 195 16.68 -8.02 -18.58
C GLY A 195 17.00 -9.06 -17.51
N GLY A 196 18.08 -8.84 -16.76
CA GLY A 196 18.42 -9.65 -15.58
C GLY A 196 17.75 -9.18 -14.28
N GLY A 197 17.01 -8.07 -14.32
CA GLY A 197 16.37 -7.50 -13.14
C GLY A 197 15.15 -8.32 -12.70
N ALA A 198 15.10 -8.68 -11.41
CA ALA A 198 14.00 -9.42 -10.82
C ALA A 198 13.40 -8.63 -9.66
N GLN A 199 12.07 -8.48 -9.65
CA GLN A 199 11.33 -7.80 -8.59
C GLN A 199 11.23 -8.69 -7.35
N ARG A 200 11.75 -8.23 -6.21
CA ARG A 200 11.57 -8.84 -4.88
C ARG A 200 10.20 -8.53 -4.32
N GLY A 201 9.90 -9.13 -3.17
CA GLY A 201 8.78 -8.76 -2.34
C GLY A 201 8.09 -9.95 -1.68
N ASN A 202 7.46 -9.72 -0.52
CA ASN A 202 6.69 -10.75 0.13
C ASN A 202 5.47 -11.17 -0.71
N VAL A 203 5.06 -12.41 -0.53
CA VAL A 203 3.90 -13.04 -1.18
C VAL A 203 2.87 -13.54 -0.15
N LEU A 204 2.84 -12.90 1.02
CA LEU A 204 1.92 -13.20 2.09
C LEU A 204 0.50 -12.74 1.78
N ASN A 205 -0.49 -13.44 2.35
CA ASN A 205 -1.88 -13.01 2.41
C ASN A 205 -2.28 -12.80 3.87
N LEU A 206 -1.68 -11.79 4.53
CA LEU A 206 -1.85 -11.51 5.96
C LEU A 206 -3.22 -10.95 6.30
N ASN A 207 -3.87 -10.24 5.39
CA ASN A 207 -5.16 -9.60 5.63
C ASN A 207 -5.20 -8.78 6.94
N GLY A 208 -4.15 -8.01 7.19
CA GLY A 208 -4.03 -7.15 8.36
C GLY A 208 -3.51 -7.82 9.64
N ALA A 209 -3.09 -9.08 9.60
CA ALA A 209 -2.67 -9.82 10.80
C ALA A 209 -1.35 -9.34 11.44
N GLY A 210 -0.48 -8.65 10.69
CA GLY A 210 0.89 -8.37 11.15
C GLY A 210 1.76 -9.63 11.16
N ASP A 211 2.58 -9.82 12.21
CA ASP A 211 3.42 -11.00 12.32
C ASP A 211 2.60 -12.29 12.17
N PRO A 212 2.99 -13.18 11.23
CA PRO A 212 2.24 -14.41 10.96
C PRO A 212 2.05 -15.34 12.16
N LEU A 213 2.94 -15.28 13.15
CA LEU A 213 2.93 -16.16 14.31
C LEU A 213 2.19 -15.60 15.53
N THR A 214 1.90 -14.29 15.54
CA THR A 214 1.24 -13.61 16.67
C THR A 214 0.02 -12.78 16.27
N PRO A 215 -0.87 -13.26 15.37
CA PRO A 215 -1.97 -12.46 14.85
C PRO A 215 -2.87 -11.92 15.97
N GLY A 216 -3.03 -10.60 16.04
CA GLY A 216 -3.87 -9.92 17.02
C GLY A 216 -3.15 -9.43 18.27
N TYR A 217 -1.88 -9.81 18.49
CA TYR A 217 -1.09 -9.44 19.67
C TYR A 217 0.31 -8.99 19.28
N PRO A 218 0.89 -7.99 19.97
CA PRO A 218 2.24 -7.53 19.65
C PRO A 218 3.27 -8.63 19.88
N ALA A 219 4.19 -8.80 18.95
CA ALA A 219 5.21 -9.84 18.96
C ALA A 219 6.32 -9.53 19.98
N LYS A 220 5.99 -9.53 21.25
CA LYS A 220 6.93 -9.36 22.38
C LYS A 220 7.55 -10.69 22.79
N GLU A 221 8.56 -10.64 23.65
CA GLU A 221 9.24 -11.84 24.14
C GLU A 221 8.28 -12.83 24.83
N TYR A 222 7.29 -12.31 25.56
CA TYR A 222 6.29 -13.11 26.29
C TYR A 222 5.11 -13.61 25.43
N THR A 223 4.97 -13.15 24.18
CA THR A 223 3.80 -13.44 23.34
C THR A 223 3.82 -14.89 22.87
N PHE A 224 2.68 -15.60 23.01
CA PHE A 224 2.50 -16.94 22.45
C PHE A 224 2.62 -16.89 20.92
N ARG A 225 3.34 -17.86 20.35
CA ARG A 225 3.53 -18.00 18.90
C ARG A 225 2.99 -19.32 18.40
N TYR A 226 2.27 -19.27 17.28
CA TYR A 226 1.96 -20.46 16.51
C TYR A 226 3.22 -21.11 15.95
N LYS A 227 3.13 -22.39 15.59
CA LYS A 227 4.20 -23.01 14.78
C LYS A 227 4.23 -22.37 13.40
N VAL A 228 5.40 -22.34 12.75
CA VAL A 228 5.56 -21.67 11.44
C VAL A 228 4.61 -22.26 10.37
N ASN A 229 4.31 -23.58 10.43
CA ASN A 229 3.33 -24.22 9.51
C ASN A 229 1.86 -23.85 9.78
N GLU A 230 1.59 -23.26 10.91
CA GLU A 230 0.27 -22.75 11.32
C GLU A 230 0.18 -21.22 11.14
N GLY A 231 1.29 -20.57 10.72
CA GLY A 231 1.37 -19.13 10.55
C GLY A 231 0.37 -18.60 9.53
N VAL A 232 -0.19 -17.43 9.83
CA VAL A 232 -1.23 -16.80 9.01
C VAL A 232 -0.65 -16.29 7.68
N GLY A 233 -1.35 -16.57 6.59
CA GLY A 233 -1.06 -15.98 5.28
C GLY A 233 0.19 -16.50 4.58
N ILE A 234 0.88 -17.48 5.15
CA ILE A 234 2.08 -18.08 4.55
C ILE A 234 1.68 -18.98 3.37
N PRO A 235 2.18 -18.74 2.14
CA PRO A 235 1.84 -19.57 0.99
C PRO A 235 2.39 -20.99 1.12
N LYS A 236 1.62 -21.96 0.67
CA LYS A 236 1.98 -23.40 0.75
C LYS A 236 2.65 -23.95 -0.52
N ILE A 237 2.91 -23.10 -1.51
CA ILE A 237 3.62 -23.47 -2.75
C ILE A 237 4.86 -22.60 -2.93
N PRO A 238 5.93 -23.08 -3.61
CA PRO A 238 7.11 -22.26 -3.90
C PRO A 238 6.78 -21.13 -4.85
N VAL A 239 7.42 -19.98 -4.60
CA VAL A 239 7.33 -18.78 -5.42
C VAL A 239 8.73 -18.29 -5.72
N HIS A 240 9.00 -17.97 -7.00
CA HIS A 240 10.31 -17.46 -7.39
C HIS A 240 10.16 -16.42 -8.51
N PRO A 241 10.70 -15.18 -8.35
CA PRO A 241 10.72 -14.19 -9.41
C PRO A 241 11.95 -14.34 -10.29
N ILE A 242 11.80 -14.00 -11.58
CA ILE A 242 12.86 -13.99 -12.58
C ILE A 242 12.82 -12.71 -13.42
N GLY A 243 13.94 -12.39 -14.05
CA GLY A 243 14.04 -11.34 -15.07
C GLY A 243 13.43 -11.78 -16.42
N TYR A 244 13.23 -10.82 -17.32
CA TYR A 244 12.62 -11.14 -18.61
C TYR A 244 13.56 -11.91 -19.56
N HIS A 245 14.89 -11.84 -19.41
CA HIS A 245 15.79 -12.69 -20.19
C HIS A 245 15.57 -14.18 -19.87
N ASP A 246 15.44 -14.54 -18.61
CA ASP A 246 15.19 -15.93 -18.19
C ASP A 246 13.76 -16.37 -18.56
N ALA A 247 12.78 -15.48 -18.41
CA ALA A 247 11.40 -15.76 -18.79
C ALA A 247 11.26 -16.02 -20.29
N GLU A 248 12.01 -15.30 -21.13
CA GLU A 248 12.02 -15.50 -22.59
C GLU A 248 12.45 -16.92 -22.96
N VAL A 249 13.45 -17.47 -22.26
CA VAL A 249 13.93 -18.85 -22.49
C VAL A 249 12.81 -19.86 -22.23
N LEU A 250 12.09 -19.70 -21.11
CA LEU A 250 10.99 -20.60 -20.76
C LEU A 250 9.81 -20.45 -21.72
N LEU A 251 9.33 -19.22 -21.94
CA LEU A 251 8.15 -18.92 -22.76
C LEU A 251 8.37 -19.29 -24.23
N ARG A 252 9.58 -19.13 -24.76
CA ARG A 252 9.94 -19.53 -26.14
C ARG A 252 9.82 -21.03 -26.37
N ALA A 253 10.11 -21.83 -25.34
CA ALA A 253 10.05 -23.25 -25.38
C ALA A 253 8.64 -23.86 -25.16
N MET A 254 7.69 -23.04 -24.65
CA MET A 254 6.35 -23.53 -24.33
C MET A 254 5.55 -23.97 -25.55
N GLY A 255 4.80 -25.06 -25.34
CA GLY A 255 3.83 -25.61 -26.29
C GLY A 255 2.38 -25.23 -25.95
N GLY A 256 1.43 -26.05 -26.41
CA GLY A 256 0.00 -25.84 -26.17
C GLY A 256 -0.64 -24.76 -27.07
N PRO A 257 -1.89 -24.35 -26.78
CA PRO A 257 -2.58 -23.34 -27.56
C PRO A 257 -1.90 -21.98 -27.44
N ALA A 258 -2.09 -21.16 -28.47
CA ALA A 258 -1.64 -19.77 -28.47
C ALA A 258 -2.41 -18.93 -27.45
N ALA A 259 -1.85 -17.77 -27.09
CA ALA A 259 -2.53 -16.76 -26.29
C ALA A 259 -3.93 -16.44 -26.87
N PRO A 260 -4.99 -16.39 -26.04
CA PRO A 260 -6.38 -16.25 -26.52
C PRO A 260 -6.63 -14.89 -27.20
N ASP A 261 -5.95 -13.86 -26.79
CA ASP A 261 -6.06 -12.50 -27.37
C ASP A 261 -4.79 -11.67 -27.08
N SER A 262 -4.76 -10.43 -27.59
CA SER A 262 -3.62 -9.52 -27.44
C SER A 262 -3.33 -9.12 -25.99
N SER A 263 -4.32 -9.13 -25.11
CA SER A 263 -4.15 -8.79 -23.69
C SER A 263 -3.33 -9.84 -22.90
N TRP A 264 -3.16 -11.04 -23.50
CA TRP A 264 -2.33 -12.13 -22.98
C TRP A 264 -0.89 -12.08 -23.50
N LYS A 265 -0.56 -11.17 -24.40
CA LYS A 265 0.78 -11.02 -24.97
C LYS A 265 1.51 -9.86 -24.31
N GLY A 266 2.77 -10.11 -23.96
CA GLY A 266 3.74 -9.08 -23.61
C GLY A 266 4.56 -8.64 -24.81
N SER A 267 5.77 -8.13 -24.55
CA SER A 267 6.68 -7.58 -25.56
C SER A 267 7.93 -8.43 -25.80
N LEU A 268 8.02 -9.64 -25.22
CA LEU A 268 9.09 -10.59 -25.54
C LEU A 268 8.88 -11.16 -26.95
N ASN A 269 9.98 -11.51 -27.60
CA ASN A 269 9.94 -12.16 -28.93
C ASN A 269 9.62 -13.65 -28.82
N VAL A 270 8.40 -13.94 -28.35
CA VAL A 270 7.88 -15.31 -28.16
C VAL A 270 6.39 -15.38 -28.55
N SER A 271 5.88 -16.59 -28.75
CA SER A 271 4.48 -16.79 -29.15
C SER A 271 3.48 -16.62 -28.01
N TYR A 272 3.92 -16.62 -26.75
CA TYR A 272 3.06 -16.63 -25.54
C TYR A 272 2.08 -17.81 -25.56
N ASN A 273 2.57 -19.00 -25.90
CA ASN A 273 1.78 -20.23 -25.81
C ASN A 273 1.45 -20.54 -24.34
N ILE A 274 0.26 -21.11 -24.12
CA ILE A 274 -0.30 -21.29 -22.77
C ILE A 274 0.27 -22.52 -22.06
N GLY A 275 0.72 -23.53 -22.80
CA GLY A 275 0.99 -24.84 -22.24
C GLY A 275 -0.27 -25.73 -22.20
N PRO A 276 -0.30 -26.75 -21.36
CA PRO A 276 0.73 -27.18 -20.42
C PRO A 276 1.97 -27.78 -21.10
N GLY A 277 3.13 -27.51 -20.50
CA GLY A 277 4.43 -28.07 -20.91
C GLY A 277 5.05 -27.38 -22.12
N PHE A 278 6.08 -28.06 -22.66
CA PHE A 278 6.90 -27.57 -23.76
C PHE A 278 6.43 -28.09 -25.14
N ALA A 279 6.94 -27.47 -26.21
CA ALA A 279 6.62 -27.87 -27.57
C ALA A 279 7.07 -29.31 -27.89
N LYS A 280 6.49 -29.92 -28.96
CA LYS A 280 6.64 -31.36 -29.30
C LYS A 280 8.07 -31.90 -29.23
N ASN A 281 9.07 -31.14 -29.68
CA ASN A 281 10.46 -31.57 -29.63
C ASN A 281 11.10 -31.59 -28.23
N SER A 282 10.38 -31.13 -27.24
CA SER A 282 10.79 -31.01 -25.82
C SER A 282 9.65 -31.37 -24.87
N SER A 283 8.62 -32.07 -25.34
CA SER A 283 7.38 -32.32 -24.60
C SER A 283 7.55 -33.16 -23.34
N THR A 284 8.62 -33.90 -23.20
CA THR A 284 8.95 -34.68 -21.99
C THR A 284 9.64 -33.85 -20.93
N ARG A 285 10.17 -32.66 -21.29
CA ARG A 285 10.85 -31.79 -20.35
C ARG A 285 9.89 -31.18 -19.38
N LYS A 286 10.38 -30.94 -18.14
CA LYS A 286 9.63 -30.30 -17.08
C LYS A 286 10.43 -29.15 -16.47
N VAL A 287 9.73 -28.22 -15.87
CA VAL A 287 10.35 -27.19 -15.02
C VAL A 287 10.55 -27.78 -13.64
N ARG A 288 11.74 -27.55 -13.07
CA ARG A 288 12.07 -27.86 -11.68
C ARG A 288 12.31 -26.55 -10.93
N MET A 289 11.70 -26.40 -9.78
CA MET A 289 11.90 -25.26 -8.86
C MET A 289 12.60 -25.76 -7.60
N HIS A 290 13.70 -25.11 -7.22
CA HIS A 290 14.34 -25.25 -5.93
C HIS A 290 14.22 -23.95 -5.16
N VAL A 291 13.45 -23.95 -4.07
CA VAL A 291 13.24 -22.78 -3.24
C VAL A 291 13.58 -23.11 -1.79
N HIS A 292 14.61 -22.46 -1.29
CA HIS A 292 15.11 -22.59 0.08
C HIS A 292 15.07 -21.24 0.77
N THR A 293 14.33 -21.15 1.86
CA THR A 293 14.28 -19.94 2.69
C THR A 293 14.65 -20.26 4.12
N ASN A 294 15.34 -19.34 4.74
CA ASN A 294 15.67 -19.39 6.17
C ASN A 294 14.69 -18.51 6.93
N ASN A 295 13.63 -19.14 7.45
CA ASN A 295 12.63 -18.47 8.26
C ASN A 295 13.07 -18.45 9.71
N LYS A 296 13.21 -17.26 10.29
CA LYS A 296 13.61 -17.13 11.69
C LYS A 296 12.90 -15.96 12.36
N ILE A 297 12.63 -16.11 13.66
CA ILE A 297 12.18 -15.01 14.51
C ILE A 297 13.36 -14.05 14.65
N THR A 298 13.16 -12.79 14.26
CA THR A 298 14.19 -11.77 14.20
C THR A 298 13.69 -10.50 14.84
N ARG A 299 14.56 -9.83 15.60
CA ARG A 299 14.24 -8.56 16.24
C ARG A 299 14.26 -7.43 15.23
N ILE A 300 13.20 -6.65 15.22
CA ILE A 300 13.04 -5.43 14.41
C ILE A 300 12.86 -4.23 15.33
N TYR A 301 13.16 -3.01 14.83
CA TYR A 301 13.21 -1.79 15.63
C TYR A 301 12.49 -0.63 14.93
N ASN A 302 11.37 -0.21 15.48
CA ASN A 302 10.75 1.06 15.13
C ASN A 302 11.43 2.22 15.88
N VAL A 303 11.48 3.39 15.28
CA VAL A 303 11.86 4.63 15.98
C VAL A 303 10.60 5.45 16.19
N ILE A 304 10.29 5.79 17.44
CA ILE A 304 9.11 6.59 17.81
C ILE A 304 9.57 7.90 18.43
N GLY A 305 9.26 9.03 17.76
CA GLY A 305 9.54 10.37 18.22
C GLY A 305 8.27 11.09 18.64
N ILE A 306 8.33 11.89 19.72
CA ILE A 306 7.18 12.58 20.26
C ILE A 306 7.46 14.08 20.38
N LEU A 307 6.55 14.90 19.85
CA LEU A 307 6.44 16.32 20.09
C LEU A 307 5.10 16.59 20.78
N ARG A 308 5.14 16.84 22.09
CA ARG A 308 3.92 16.95 22.92
C ARG A 308 3.13 18.21 22.64
N GLY A 309 1.82 18.05 22.57
CA GLY A 309 0.87 19.16 22.47
C GLY A 309 0.76 19.98 23.74
N ALA A 310 0.47 21.28 23.58
CA ALA A 310 0.33 22.21 24.69
C ALA A 310 -1.11 22.30 25.22
N VAL A 311 -2.14 21.99 24.41
CA VAL A 311 -3.56 22.19 24.73
C VAL A 311 -4.28 20.84 24.88
N GLU A 312 -4.12 19.96 23.92
CA GLU A 312 -4.70 18.61 23.87
C GLU A 312 -3.58 17.57 23.73
N PRO A 313 -2.68 17.39 24.74
CA PRO A 313 -1.57 16.47 24.66
C PRO A 313 -1.99 14.99 24.54
N ASP A 314 -3.23 14.69 24.82
CA ASP A 314 -3.88 13.39 24.73
C ASP A 314 -4.57 13.13 23.36
N ARG A 315 -4.33 13.98 22.37
CA ARG A 315 -4.76 13.76 20.97
C ARG A 315 -3.54 13.70 20.07
N TYR A 316 -3.51 12.72 19.15
CA TYR A 316 -2.31 12.35 18.39
C TYR A 316 -2.50 12.52 16.89
N ILE A 317 -1.54 13.17 16.26
CA ILE A 317 -1.33 13.14 14.82
C ILE A 317 -0.10 12.28 14.57
N ILE A 318 -0.21 11.26 13.75
CA ILE A 318 0.89 10.33 13.46
C ILE A 318 1.41 10.60 12.05
N LEU A 319 2.71 10.82 11.91
CA LEU A 319 3.42 10.86 10.64
C LEU A 319 4.40 9.70 10.63
N GLY A 320 4.14 8.70 9.81
CA GLY A 320 4.93 7.46 9.82
C GLY A 320 5.21 6.89 8.45
N GLY A 321 6.35 6.25 8.32
CA GLY A 321 6.76 5.51 7.14
C GLY A 321 7.92 4.58 7.43
N HIS A 322 8.12 3.60 6.55
CA HIS A 322 9.14 2.59 6.81
C HIS A 322 10.56 3.04 6.46
N ARG A 323 11.50 2.28 6.99
CA ARG A 323 12.94 2.49 6.86
C ARG A 323 13.63 1.31 6.18
N ASP A 324 13.16 0.07 6.40
CA ASP A 324 13.72 -1.13 5.78
C ASP A 324 13.50 -1.11 4.27
N SER A 325 14.39 -1.76 3.52
CA SER A 325 14.33 -1.78 2.06
C SER A 325 14.73 -3.12 1.47
N TRP A 326 14.23 -3.40 0.26
CA TRP A 326 14.84 -4.36 -0.62
C TRP A 326 16.09 -3.75 -1.24
N VAL A 327 17.27 -4.18 -0.76
CA VAL A 327 18.60 -3.73 -1.17
C VAL A 327 18.84 -2.26 -0.77
N PHE A 328 19.00 -1.35 -1.74
CA PHE A 328 19.39 0.05 -1.44
C PHE A 328 18.20 0.97 -1.15
N GLY A 329 17.00 0.65 -1.65
CA GLY A 329 15.81 1.42 -1.36
C GLY A 329 15.84 2.87 -1.83
N GLY A 330 16.36 3.14 -3.03
CA GLY A 330 16.59 4.51 -3.51
C GLY A 330 15.34 5.35 -3.63
N ILE A 331 14.26 4.77 -4.12
CA ILE A 331 12.91 5.36 -4.14
C ILE A 331 12.13 4.89 -2.91
N ASP A 332 12.00 3.58 -2.78
CA ASP A 332 11.23 2.85 -1.78
C ASP A 332 12.16 2.26 -0.70
N PRO A 333 12.16 2.82 0.54
CA PRO A 333 11.35 3.97 1.01
C PRO A 333 12.12 5.28 1.10
N THR A 334 13.39 5.36 0.67
CA THR A 334 14.28 6.43 1.11
C THR A 334 13.81 7.82 0.71
N THR A 335 13.12 8.00 -0.44
CA THR A 335 12.54 9.30 -0.79
C THR A 335 11.49 9.76 0.23
N GLY A 336 10.77 8.82 0.85
CA GLY A 336 9.83 9.08 1.94
C GLY A 336 10.52 9.25 3.29
N ALA A 337 11.48 8.39 3.60
CA ALA A 337 12.24 8.46 4.85
C ALA A 337 13.05 9.77 4.98
N ALA A 338 13.65 10.24 3.88
CA ALA A 338 14.35 11.53 3.83
C ALA A 338 13.40 12.71 4.06
N VAL A 339 12.20 12.65 3.48
CA VAL A 339 11.15 13.65 3.72
C VAL A 339 10.71 13.64 5.18
N LEU A 340 10.52 12.47 5.79
CA LEU A 340 10.19 12.36 7.21
C LEU A 340 11.28 13.03 8.08
N GLN A 341 12.56 12.73 7.82
CA GLN A 341 13.68 13.34 8.55
C GLN A 341 13.64 14.86 8.50
N GLU A 342 13.44 15.43 7.33
CA GLU A 342 13.44 16.87 7.14
C GLU A 342 12.22 17.55 7.77
N VAL A 343 11.06 16.92 7.70
CA VAL A 343 9.85 17.41 8.38
C VAL A 343 10.05 17.38 9.90
N VAL A 344 10.60 16.30 10.46
CA VAL A 344 10.91 16.22 11.90
C VAL A 344 11.89 17.32 12.30
N ARG A 345 12.96 17.53 11.52
CA ARG A 345 13.94 18.60 11.78
C ARG A 345 13.28 19.99 11.80
N SER A 346 12.37 20.24 10.85
CA SER A 346 11.66 21.51 10.75
C SER A 346 10.73 21.75 11.95
N PHE A 347 9.95 20.76 12.38
CA PHE A 347 9.12 20.86 13.59
C PHE A 347 9.96 21.02 14.85
N GLY A 348 11.08 20.33 14.95
CA GLY A 348 12.01 20.50 16.07
C GLY A 348 12.58 21.91 16.15
N LYS A 349 12.96 22.51 15.01
CA LYS A 349 13.39 23.89 14.92
C LYS A 349 12.31 24.87 15.40
N MET A 350 11.07 24.70 14.93
CA MET A 350 9.94 25.52 15.37
C MET A 350 9.75 25.45 16.90
N LYS A 351 9.86 24.25 17.48
CA LYS A 351 9.81 24.07 18.94
C LYS A 351 10.93 24.84 19.64
N MET A 352 12.16 24.77 19.13
CA MET A 352 13.29 25.51 19.70
C MET A 352 13.10 27.04 19.62
N GLU A 353 12.35 27.51 18.62
CA GLU A 353 11.95 28.91 18.44
C GLU A 353 10.71 29.29 19.28
N GLY A 354 10.19 28.38 20.11
CA GLY A 354 9.13 28.64 21.07
C GLY A 354 7.72 28.19 20.67
N TRP A 355 7.54 27.65 19.46
CA TRP A 355 6.24 27.10 19.06
C TRP A 355 6.01 25.70 19.65
N ARG A 356 4.76 25.38 19.95
CA ARG A 356 4.32 24.04 20.33
C ARG A 356 2.94 23.76 19.73
N PRO A 357 2.72 22.56 19.14
CA PRO A 357 1.41 22.23 18.59
C PRO A 357 0.34 22.17 19.68
N LYS A 358 -0.92 22.37 19.33
CA LYS A 358 -2.02 22.12 20.27
C LYS A 358 -2.15 20.65 20.64
N ARG A 359 -1.99 19.75 19.64
CA ARG A 359 -2.06 18.27 19.79
C ARG A 359 -0.68 17.67 19.66
N THR A 360 -0.48 16.52 20.27
CA THR A 360 0.78 15.77 20.18
C THR A 360 1.00 15.24 18.77
N ILE A 361 2.22 15.41 18.26
CA ILE A 361 2.67 14.79 17.01
C ILE A 361 3.56 13.62 17.35
N ILE A 362 3.25 12.44 16.77
CA ILE A 362 4.05 11.22 16.85
C ILE A 362 4.68 10.99 15.49
N PHE A 363 6.01 10.93 15.46
CA PHE A 363 6.79 10.58 14.29
C PHE A 363 7.21 9.12 14.40
N ALA A 364 7.10 8.36 13.31
CA ALA A 364 7.43 6.94 13.33
C ALA A 364 8.26 6.53 12.11
N SER A 365 9.41 5.90 12.37
CA SER A 365 10.19 5.18 11.36
C SER A 365 10.00 3.69 11.60
N TRP A 366 9.19 3.07 10.73
CA TRP A 366 8.82 1.66 10.87
C TRP A 366 9.90 0.73 10.32
N ASP A 367 9.98 -0.46 10.90
CA ASP A 367 10.82 -1.56 10.42
C ASP A 367 9.95 -2.68 9.82
N ALA A 368 10.53 -3.51 8.97
CA ALA A 368 9.92 -4.70 8.39
C ALA A 368 8.55 -4.47 7.69
N GLU A 369 8.39 -3.32 7.04
CA GLU A 369 7.27 -3.07 6.14
C GLU A 369 7.27 -4.07 5.00
N GLU A 370 8.42 -4.27 4.36
CA GLU A 370 8.65 -5.11 3.19
C GLU A 370 8.31 -6.61 3.43
N PHE A 371 8.29 -7.02 4.67
CA PHE A 371 7.91 -8.37 5.11
C PHE A 371 6.44 -8.50 5.48
N GLY A 372 5.62 -7.49 5.24
CA GLY A 372 4.18 -7.51 5.45
C GLY A 372 3.64 -6.49 6.44
N LEU A 373 4.15 -5.26 6.43
CA LEU A 373 3.71 -4.15 7.30
C LEU A 373 3.90 -4.49 8.79
N LEU A 374 4.99 -5.21 9.14
CA LEU A 374 5.09 -5.83 10.45
C LEU A 374 5.31 -4.80 11.56
N GLY A 375 6.31 -3.93 11.44
CA GLY A 375 6.63 -2.96 12.49
C GLY A 375 5.48 -2.01 12.81
N SER A 376 4.79 -1.50 11.81
CA SER A 376 3.65 -0.60 11.97
C SER A 376 2.44 -1.32 12.58
N THR A 377 2.16 -2.56 12.16
CA THR A 377 1.04 -3.35 12.66
C THR A 377 1.25 -3.79 14.10
N GLU A 378 2.45 -4.27 14.45
CA GLU A 378 2.78 -4.68 15.82
C GLU A 378 2.67 -3.50 16.82
N TRP A 379 3.14 -2.32 16.41
CA TRP A 379 3.00 -1.12 17.23
C TRP A 379 1.53 -0.67 17.37
N ALA A 380 0.74 -0.81 16.30
CA ALA A 380 -0.69 -0.54 16.33
C ALA A 380 -1.42 -1.53 17.27
N GLU A 381 -1.06 -2.81 17.28
CA GLU A 381 -1.61 -3.82 18.20
C GLU A 381 -1.26 -3.51 19.66
N GLU A 382 0.01 -3.17 19.95
CA GLU A 382 0.46 -2.81 21.30
C GLU A 382 -0.27 -1.60 21.86
N ASN A 383 -0.57 -0.62 21.00
CA ASN A 383 -1.16 0.66 21.38
C ASN A 383 -2.64 0.81 20.94
N ALA A 384 -3.29 -0.28 20.53
CA ALA A 384 -4.61 -0.23 19.90
C ALA A 384 -5.66 0.56 20.70
N ARG A 385 -5.74 0.36 22.01
CA ARG A 385 -6.71 1.03 22.89
C ARG A 385 -6.48 2.54 22.92
N ILE A 386 -5.24 2.95 23.13
CA ILE A 386 -4.87 4.38 23.18
C ILE A 386 -5.09 5.04 21.82
N LEU A 387 -4.72 4.36 20.74
CA LEU A 387 -4.86 4.87 19.37
C LEU A 387 -6.33 5.03 18.98
N GLN A 388 -7.18 4.06 19.29
CA GLN A 388 -8.61 4.14 19.02
C GLN A 388 -9.28 5.33 19.70
N GLU A 389 -8.87 5.66 20.92
CA GLU A 389 -9.44 6.74 21.70
C GLU A 389 -8.83 8.12 21.39
N ARG A 390 -7.59 8.18 20.90
CA ARG A 390 -6.79 9.42 20.90
C ARG A 390 -6.19 9.82 19.55
N ALA A 391 -6.03 8.90 18.61
CA ALA A 391 -5.43 9.25 17.32
C ALA A 391 -6.43 9.96 16.41
N VAL A 392 -6.11 11.17 15.97
CA VAL A 392 -6.92 11.98 15.06
C VAL A 392 -6.69 11.55 13.62
N ALA A 393 -5.43 11.41 13.20
CA ALA A 393 -5.07 11.08 11.82
C ALA A 393 -3.72 10.38 11.74
N TYR A 394 -3.56 9.58 10.69
CA TYR A 394 -2.30 8.98 10.26
C TYR A 394 -1.93 9.46 8.85
N ILE A 395 -0.77 10.08 8.71
CA ILE A 395 -0.21 10.52 7.43
C ILE A 395 1.00 9.65 7.11
N ASN A 396 0.94 8.96 5.96
CA ASN A 396 1.99 8.02 5.54
C ASN A 396 3.17 8.73 4.88
N THR A 397 4.38 8.24 5.11
CA THR A 397 5.62 8.80 4.53
C THR A 397 6.46 7.78 3.77
N ASP A 398 5.85 6.78 3.21
CA ASP A 398 6.46 5.93 2.19
C ASP A 398 6.86 6.76 0.96
N SER A 399 7.43 6.14 -0.06
CA SER A 399 7.98 6.78 -1.28
C SER A 399 7.31 8.10 -1.62
N SER A 400 8.09 9.17 -1.66
CA SER A 400 7.60 10.51 -2.03
C SER A 400 7.45 10.67 -3.54
N ILE A 401 8.13 9.82 -4.32
CA ILE A 401 8.21 9.86 -5.77
C ILE A 401 8.11 8.44 -6.31
N GLU A 402 7.18 8.22 -7.23
CA GLU A 402 7.09 7.02 -8.08
C GLU A 402 7.07 7.38 -9.56
N GLY A 403 7.17 8.67 -9.86
CA GLY A 403 7.19 9.28 -11.17
C GLY A 403 7.37 10.79 -11.05
N ASN A 404 7.38 11.51 -12.16
CA ASN A 404 7.68 12.93 -12.20
C ASN A 404 6.60 13.79 -12.90
N TYR A 405 5.39 13.23 -13.09
CA TYR A 405 4.36 13.88 -13.91
C TYR A 405 3.38 14.74 -13.09
N THR A 406 2.79 14.21 -12.02
CA THR A 406 1.79 14.93 -11.22
C THR A 406 1.65 14.37 -9.81
N LEU A 407 0.90 15.10 -8.97
CA LEU A 407 0.52 14.66 -7.63
C LEU A 407 -0.46 13.49 -7.69
N ARG A 408 -0.29 12.52 -6.80
CA ARG A 408 -1.23 11.45 -6.47
C ARG A 408 -1.59 11.53 -4.99
N VAL A 409 -2.88 11.49 -4.70
CA VAL A 409 -3.42 11.46 -3.34
C VAL A 409 -4.36 10.26 -3.20
N ASP A 410 -4.15 9.48 -2.15
CA ASP A 410 -5.05 8.43 -1.71
C ASP A 410 -5.36 8.69 -0.23
N CYS A 411 -6.60 8.98 0.15
CA CYS A 411 -6.93 9.30 1.53
C CYS A 411 -8.41 9.08 1.89
N SER A 412 -8.69 9.12 3.21
CA SER A 412 -10.05 9.20 3.73
C SER A 412 -10.77 10.44 3.18
N PRO A 413 -12.08 10.35 2.89
CA PRO A 413 -12.88 11.51 2.48
C PRO A 413 -12.86 12.67 3.49
N LEU A 414 -12.62 12.42 4.79
CA LEU A 414 -12.49 13.47 5.80
C LEU A 414 -11.36 14.47 5.50
N LEU A 415 -10.35 14.05 4.73
CA LEU A 415 -9.17 14.85 4.39
C LEU A 415 -9.25 15.58 3.05
N TYR A 416 -10.26 15.33 2.21
CA TYR A 416 -10.33 15.87 0.83
C TYR A 416 -10.19 17.39 0.80
N LYS A 417 -11.02 18.08 1.54
CA LYS A 417 -11.02 19.55 1.58
C LYS A 417 -9.68 20.11 2.07
N LEU A 418 -9.10 19.51 3.12
CA LEU A 418 -7.80 19.93 3.63
C LEU A 418 -6.71 19.80 2.56
N VAL A 419 -6.65 18.66 1.88
CA VAL A 419 -5.67 18.42 0.79
C VAL A 419 -5.85 19.45 -0.34
N TYR A 420 -7.10 19.67 -0.80
CA TYR A 420 -7.36 20.65 -1.86
C TYR A 420 -6.93 22.06 -1.45
N ASN A 421 -7.22 22.47 -0.22
CA ASN A 421 -6.85 23.79 0.26
C ASN A 421 -5.33 23.96 0.33
N LEU A 422 -4.63 22.99 0.93
CA LEU A 422 -3.17 23.08 1.09
C LEU A 422 -2.43 23.03 -0.26
N THR A 423 -2.93 22.27 -1.22
CA THR A 423 -2.31 22.23 -2.56
C THR A 423 -2.47 23.53 -3.35
N LYS A 424 -3.45 24.37 -3.02
CA LYS A 424 -3.59 25.75 -3.58
C LYS A 424 -2.56 26.73 -3.03
N GLU A 425 -1.98 26.45 -1.86
CA GLU A 425 -0.99 27.31 -1.20
C GLU A 425 0.45 26.92 -1.53
N ILE A 426 0.68 25.78 -2.17
CA ILE A 426 2.00 25.25 -2.53
C ILE A 426 2.22 25.51 -4.02
N LEU A 427 3.41 26.03 -4.39
CA LEU A 427 3.77 26.21 -5.79
C LEU A 427 4.03 24.86 -6.46
N SER A 428 3.63 24.74 -7.72
CA SER A 428 3.93 23.56 -8.53
C SER A 428 5.43 23.40 -8.74
N PRO A 429 6.00 22.19 -8.60
CA PRO A 429 7.39 21.92 -8.91
C PRO A 429 7.62 21.67 -10.42
N ASP A 430 6.56 21.65 -11.23
CA ASP A 430 6.58 21.21 -12.61
C ASP A 430 7.05 22.33 -13.56
N GLU A 431 7.81 21.96 -14.57
CA GLU A 431 8.21 22.87 -15.62
C GLU A 431 6.99 23.39 -16.39
N GLY A 432 6.97 24.69 -16.65
CA GLY A 432 5.85 25.40 -17.30
C GLY A 432 4.70 25.75 -16.34
N TYR A 433 4.85 25.46 -15.05
CA TYR A 433 3.86 25.79 -14.01
C TYR A 433 4.44 26.64 -12.87
N GLU A 434 5.54 27.36 -13.10
CA GLU A 434 6.35 28.04 -12.06
C GLU A 434 5.55 29.06 -11.24
N ASN A 435 4.48 29.61 -11.81
CA ASN A 435 3.61 30.61 -11.17
C ASN A 435 2.21 30.06 -10.84
N LYS A 436 2.00 28.75 -11.00
CA LYS A 436 0.74 28.09 -10.67
C LYS A 436 0.86 27.32 -9.35
N SER A 437 -0.29 27.11 -8.72
CA SER A 437 -0.34 26.24 -7.53
C SER A 437 -0.17 24.77 -7.91
N LEU A 438 0.21 23.95 -6.92
CA LEU A 438 0.22 22.49 -7.07
C LEU A 438 -1.18 21.96 -7.40
N TYR A 439 -2.25 22.61 -6.87
CA TYR A 439 -3.63 22.29 -7.21
C TYR A 439 -3.92 22.48 -8.69
N ASP A 440 -3.48 23.60 -9.29
CA ASP A 440 -3.75 23.92 -10.68
C ASP A 440 -3.08 22.94 -11.65
N SER A 441 -1.80 22.61 -11.40
CA SER A 441 -1.08 21.63 -12.21
C SER A 441 -1.64 20.22 -12.05
N TRP A 442 -2.07 19.86 -10.83
CA TRP A 442 -2.70 18.57 -10.55
C TRP A 442 -4.07 18.44 -11.22
N LEU A 443 -4.92 19.49 -11.13
CA LEU A 443 -6.23 19.52 -11.78
C LEU A 443 -6.13 19.37 -13.30
N GLU A 444 -5.18 20.06 -13.92
CA GLU A 444 -4.97 19.99 -15.36
C GLU A 444 -4.50 18.60 -15.81
N LYS A 445 -3.60 17.98 -15.05
CA LYS A 445 -2.96 16.69 -15.40
C LYS A 445 -3.78 15.45 -15.02
N ASP A 446 -4.51 15.49 -13.89
CA ASP A 446 -5.31 14.37 -13.42
C ASP A 446 -6.67 14.80 -12.81
N PRO A 447 -7.61 15.29 -13.62
CA PRO A 447 -8.95 15.64 -13.16
C PRO A 447 -9.73 14.41 -12.73
N ALA A 448 -10.60 14.55 -11.72
CA ALA A 448 -11.45 13.48 -11.20
C ALA A 448 -12.52 13.05 -12.20
N THR A 449 -13.05 14.02 -12.97
CA THR A 449 -14.11 13.85 -13.98
C THR A 449 -13.75 14.60 -15.25
N GLU A 450 -14.41 14.29 -16.36
CA GLU A 450 -14.22 15.00 -17.64
C GLU A 450 -14.55 16.50 -17.55
N ASN A 451 -15.40 16.91 -16.60
CA ASN A 451 -15.77 18.31 -16.38
C ASN A 451 -14.71 19.12 -15.62
N ASN A 452 -13.55 18.55 -15.29
CA ASN A 452 -12.42 19.23 -14.64
C ASN A 452 -12.78 20.05 -13.37
N SER A 453 -13.73 19.58 -12.56
CA SER A 453 -14.19 20.36 -11.40
C SER A 453 -13.21 20.34 -10.23
N TYR A 454 -12.48 19.24 -10.05
CA TYR A 454 -11.48 19.03 -8.98
C TYR A 454 -10.52 17.91 -9.35
N PRO A 455 -9.29 17.91 -8.77
CA PRO A 455 -8.31 16.85 -9.00
C PRO A 455 -8.78 15.51 -8.43
N ARG A 456 -8.25 14.42 -8.97
CA ARG A 456 -8.57 13.06 -8.54
C ARG A 456 -7.93 12.72 -7.20
N ILE A 457 -8.74 12.23 -6.26
CA ILE A 457 -8.30 11.52 -5.04
C ILE A 457 -8.78 10.09 -5.12
N ASN A 458 -7.90 9.13 -4.81
CA ASN A 458 -8.21 7.72 -4.83
C ASN A 458 -8.59 7.20 -3.45
N LYS A 459 -9.26 6.03 -3.42
CA LYS A 459 -9.48 5.27 -2.19
C LYS A 459 -8.15 4.67 -1.69
N LEU A 460 -7.99 4.60 -0.38
CA LEU A 460 -6.90 3.84 0.22
C LEU A 460 -7.15 2.34 0.02
N GLY A 461 -6.17 1.64 -0.57
CA GLY A 461 -6.07 0.19 -0.56
C GLY A 461 -5.20 -0.28 0.60
N SER A 462 -4.16 -1.04 0.27
CA SER A 462 -3.07 -1.38 1.18
C SER A 462 -1.72 -1.33 0.43
N GLY A 463 -0.69 -1.95 1.00
CA GLY A 463 0.67 -1.96 0.46
C GLY A 463 1.55 -0.87 1.07
N SER A 464 1.15 -0.31 2.21
CA SER A 464 2.00 0.52 3.07
C SER A 464 1.44 0.64 4.49
N ASP A 465 2.15 1.28 5.39
CA ASP A 465 2.00 1.26 6.85
C ASP A 465 0.70 1.88 7.39
N PHE A 466 -0.09 2.56 6.58
CA PHE A 466 -1.39 3.10 7.00
C PHE A 466 -2.46 2.02 7.22
N GLU A 467 -2.27 0.78 6.75
CA GLU A 467 -3.28 -0.28 6.73
C GLU A 467 -3.87 -0.54 8.12
N ALA A 468 -3.05 -0.79 9.12
CA ALA A 468 -3.53 -1.09 10.47
C ALA A 468 -4.27 0.10 11.10
N TYR A 469 -3.82 1.31 10.83
CA TYR A 469 -4.43 2.54 11.37
C TYR A 469 -5.79 2.82 10.74
N PHE A 470 -5.92 2.67 9.44
CA PHE A 470 -7.15 2.96 8.70
C PHE A 470 -8.14 1.79 8.71
N GLN A 471 -7.76 0.63 8.17
CA GLN A 471 -8.70 -0.48 7.98
C GLN A 471 -8.93 -1.33 9.23
N ARG A 472 -8.06 -1.29 10.22
CA ARG A 472 -8.24 -2.01 11.47
C ARG A 472 -8.77 -1.14 12.60
N LEU A 473 -8.18 0.06 12.79
CA LEU A 473 -8.48 0.93 13.93
C LEU A 473 -9.44 2.09 13.58
N GLY A 474 -9.71 2.37 12.30
CA GLY A 474 -10.61 3.45 11.91
C GLY A 474 -10.04 4.85 12.18
N ILE A 475 -8.74 5.04 11.99
CA ILE A 475 -8.08 6.34 12.08
C ILE A 475 -8.04 6.95 10.69
N ALA A 476 -8.55 8.18 10.53
CA ALA A 476 -8.49 8.88 9.25
C ALA A 476 -7.06 8.93 8.73
N SER A 477 -6.82 8.43 7.52
CA SER A 477 -5.47 8.24 6.98
C SER A 477 -5.35 8.79 5.57
N GLY A 478 -4.11 9.14 5.18
CA GLY A 478 -3.81 9.59 3.84
C GLY A 478 -2.36 9.42 3.47
N ARG A 479 -2.11 9.35 2.16
CA ARG A 479 -0.78 9.42 1.57
C ARG A 479 -0.76 10.32 0.35
N VAL A 480 0.36 10.98 0.14
CA VAL A 480 0.62 11.87 -0.99
C VAL A 480 1.99 11.56 -1.57
N ARG A 481 2.10 11.53 -2.90
CA ARG A 481 3.35 11.29 -3.63
C ARG A 481 3.29 11.89 -5.02
N TYR A 482 4.42 12.04 -5.66
CA TYR A 482 4.51 12.37 -7.07
C TYR A 482 4.49 11.10 -7.91
N THR A 483 3.68 11.09 -8.97
CA THR A 483 3.44 9.89 -9.79
C THR A 483 3.65 10.16 -11.27
N LYS A 484 3.64 9.11 -12.06
CA LYS A 484 3.71 9.11 -13.52
C LYS A 484 2.39 9.52 -14.18
N ASN A 485 2.41 9.75 -15.48
CA ASN A 485 1.20 9.90 -16.27
C ASN A 485 0.46 8.57 -16.42
N ARG A 486 -0.52 8.33 -15.55
CA ARG A 486 -1.29 7.07 -15.50
C ARG A 486 -2.16 6.81 -16.73
N LYS A 487 -2.39 7.81 -17.58
CA LYS A 487 -3.10 7.66 -18.86
C LYS A 487 -2.18 7.19 -19.98
N ALA A 488 -0.95 7.69 -19.99
CA ALA A 488 0.06 7.34 -20.99
C ALA A 488 0.84 6.06 -20.61
N ASP A 489 1.18 5.91 -19.33
CA ASP A 489 1.99 4.81 -18.83
C ASP A 489 1.12 3.68 -18.29
N LYS A 490 1.21 2.53 -18.92
CA LYS A 490 0.45 1.32 -18.57
C LYS A 490 1.06 0.54 -17.39
N PHE A 491 2.18 1.01 -16.83
CA PHE A 491 2.90 0.33 -15.76
C PHE A 491 2.14 0.39 -14.43
N SER A 492 2.20 -0.69 -13.64
CA SER A 492 1.63 -0.74 -12.29
C SER A 492 2.53 -0.07 -11.25
N ASN A 493 3.87 -0.24 -11.40
CA ASN A 493 4.93 0.35 -10.60
C ASN A 493 5.93 1.05 -11.53
N TYR A 494 6.94 1.75 -10.98
CA TYR A 494 8.09 2.15 -11.79
C TYR A 494 8.93 0.92 -12.16
N PRO A 495 9.69 0.92 -13.30
CA PRO A 495 10.30 -0.29 -13.86
C PRO A 495 11.25 -1.05 -12.92
N VAL A 496 12.08 -0.35 -12.15
CA VAL A 496 13.07 -0.97 -11.24
C VAL A 496 12.58 -1.21 -9.81
N TYR A 497 11.27 -1.09 -9.58
CA TYR A 497 10.63 -1.32 -8.27
C TYR A 497 11.07 -2.65 -7.66
N HIS A 498 11.55 -2.60 -6.40
CA HIS A 498 12.05 -3.73 -5.62
C HIS A 498 13.24 -4.48 -6.25
N THR A 499 14.06 -3.80 -7.04
CA THR A 499 15.27 -4.39 -7.64
C THR A 499 16.55 -3.76 -7.07
N VAL A 500 17.67 -4.37 -7.38
CA VAL A 500 19.02 -3.86 -7.05
C VAL A 500 19.32 -2.51 -7.73
N TYR A 501 18.58 -2.15 -8.78
CA TYR A 501 18.75 -0.93 -9.56
C TYR A 501 18.06 0.28 -8.95
N GLU A 502 17.36 0.10 -7.86
CA GLU A 502 16.70 1.17 -7.11
C GLU A 502 17.71 1.87 -6.21
N THR A 503 18.51 2.75 -6.82
CA THR A 503 19.65 3.44 -6.21
C THR A 503 19.38 4.93 -6.01
N PHE A 504 20.24 5.61 -5.25
CA PHE A 504 20.22 7.07 -5.14
C PHE A 504 20.42 7.74 -6.50
N GLU A 505 21.35 7.25 -7.31
CA GLU A 505 21.66 7.76 -8.64
C GLU A 505 20.47 7.69 -9.60
N LEU A 506 19.61 6.67 -9.47
CA LEU A 506 18.37 6.57 -10.23
C LEU A 506 17.46 7.77 -9.95
N VAL A 507 17.29 8.13 -8.67
CA VAL A 507 16.46 9.27 -8.25
C VAL A 507 17.07 10.58 -8.74
N GLU A 508 18.36 10.78 -8.52
CA GLU A 508 19.08 11.99 -8.89
C GLU A 508 19.12 12.23 -10.41
N LYS A 509 19.28 11.16 -11.20
CA LYS A 509 19.37 11.30 -12.67
C LYS A 509 18.01 11.36 -13.36
N PHE A 510 17.02 10.59 -12.92
CA PHE A 510 15.83 10.33 -13.75
C PHE A 510 14.51 10.75 -13.11
N TYR A 511 14.40 10.79 -11.77
CA TYR A 511 13.12 11.04 -11.11
C TYR A 511 12.97 12.46 -10.56
N ASP A 512 13.98 12.97 -9.85
CA ASP A 512 13.93 14.31 -9.26
C ASP A 512 15.32 14.97 -9.19
N PRO A 513 15.94 15.30 -10.34
CA PRO A 513 17.31 15.83 -10.38
C PRO A 513 17.53 17.10 -9.56
N THR A 514 16.48 17.85 -9.33
CA THR A 514 16.55 19.12 -8.57
C THR A 514 16.06 19.00 -7.13
N PHE A 515 15.55 17.83 -6.73
CA PHE A 515 14.88 17.58 -5.45
C PHE A 515 13.69 18.51 -5.15
N LYS A 516 13.13 19.14 -6.19
CA LYS A 516 11.97 20.03 -6.05
C LYS A 516 10.68 19.26 -5.73
N LYS A 517 10.48 18.07 -6.32
CA LYS A 517 9.29 17.26 -6.08
C LYS A 517 9.29 16.71 -4.65
N GLN A 518 10.42 16.22 -4.16
CA GLN A 518 10.56 15.82 -2.76
C GLN A 518 10.30 16.98 -1.80
N LEU A 519 10.81 18.18 -2.13
CA LEU A 519 10.52 19.39 -1.34
C LEU A 519 9.01 19.71 -1.32
N THR A 520 8.35 19.65 -2.48
CA THR A 520 6.89 19.87 -2.57
C THR A 520 6.10 18.86 -1.73
N ILE A 521 6.48 17.58 -1.76
CA ILE A 521 5.84 16.55 -0.94
C ILE A 521 6.14 16.76 0.55
N ALA A 522 7.34 17.18 0.92
CA ALA A 522 7.68 17.54 2.29
C ALA A 522 6.84 18.73 2.79
N GLN A 523 6.66 19.75 1.96
CA GLN A 523 5.78 20.89 2.26
C GLN A 523 4.34 20.43 2.48
N LEU A 524 3.81 19.59 1.60
CA LEU A 524 2.43 19.12 1.72
C LEU A 524 2.23 18.22 2.95
N ARG A 525 3.14 17.26 3.19
CA ARG A 525 3.09 16.40 4.39
C ARG A 525 3.26 17.23 5.68
N GLY A 526 4.19 18.16 5.70
CA GLY A 526 4.41 19.06 6.82
C GLY A 526 3.19 19.94 7.13
N LYS A 527 2.58 20.55 6.10
CA LYS A 527 1.34 21.33 6.25
C LYS A 527 0.16 20.48 6.73
N LEU A 528 -0.02 19.28 6.19
CA LEU A 528 -1.07 18.36 6.64
C LEU A 528 -0.94 18.09 8.15
N VAL A 529 0.26 17.74 8.61
CA VAL A 529 0.52 17.49 10.04
C VAL A 529 0.33 18.74 10.86
N TYR A 530 0.82 19.89 10.41
CA TYR A 530 0.66 21.17 11.10
C TYR A 530 -0.81 21.52 11.30
N GLU A 531 -1.61 21.54 10.25
CA GLU A 531 -3.03 21.88 10.31
C GLU A 531 -3.81 20.92 11.22
N LEU A 532 -3.56 19.61 11.11
CA LEU A 532 -4.19 18.62 11.97
C LEU A 532 -3.78 18.78 13.44
N ALA A 533 -2.53 19.16 13.71
CA ALA A 533 -2.00 19.28 15.06
C ALA A 533 -2.31 20.65 15.72
N ASP A 534 -2.45 21.74 14.95
CA ASP A 534 -2.51 23.09 15.51
C ASP A 534 -3.82 23.84 15.26
N SER A 535 -4.65 23.44 14.32
CA SER A 535 -5.98 24.05 14.13
C SER A 535 -6.86 23.88 15.36
N GLN A 536 -7.62 24.92 15.73
CA GLN A 536 -8.53 24.89 16.87
C GLN A 536 -9.61 23.82 16.68
N VAL A 537 -10.23 23.78 15.49
CA VAL A 537 -11.16 22.73 15.07
C VAL A 537 -10.40 21.83 14.09
N ILE A 538 -10.51 20.50 14.28
CA ILE A 538 -9.89 19.54 13.37
C ILE A 538 -10.43 19.80 11.95
N PRO A 539 -9.55 19.97 10.93
CA PRO A 539 -9.95 20.40 9.59
C PRO A 539 -10.51 19.24 8.73
N PHE A 540 -11.42 18.44 9.31
CA PHE A 540 -12.17 17.40 8.61
C PHE A 540 -13.45 17.96 8.01
N ASP A 541 -13.86 17.47 6.83
CA ASP A 541 -15.14 17.80 6.22
C ASP A 541 -16.00 16.54 5.99
N CYS A 542 -17.04 16.39 6.80
CA CYS A 542 -17.95 15.24 6.74
C CYS A 542 -18.81 15.22 5.48
N ARG A 543 -19.02 16.37 4.81
CA ARG A 543 -19.81 16.47 3.58
C ARG A 543 -19.15 15.71 2.44
N ASP A 544 -17.83 15.78 2.34
CA ASP A 544 -17.07 15.00 1.36
C ASP A 544 -17.24 13.49 1.57
N TYR A 545 -17.37 13.06 2.84
CA TYR A 545 -17.68 11.65 3.16
C TYR A 545 -19.09 11.26 2.69
N GLY A 546 -20.07 12.13 2.92
CA GLY A 546 -21.43 11.91 2.45
C GLY A 546 -21.53 11.77 0.93
N GLU A 547 -20.85 12.65 0.19
CA GLU A 547 -20.81 12.56 -1.28
C GLU A 547 -20.06 11.30 -1.78
N ALA A 548 -18.96 10.92 -1.13
CA ALA A 548 -18.27 9.67 -1.44
C ALA A 548 -19.16 8.44 -1.22
N LEU A 549 -19.88 8.38 -0.10
CA LEU A 549 -20.83 7.29 0.20
C LEU A 549 -21.93 7.16 -0.85
N LYS A 550 -22.48 8.28 -1.35
CA LYS A 550 -23.44 8.27 -2.46
C LYS A 550 -22.85 7.63 -3.73
N GLY A 551 -21.64 8.02 -4.08
CA GLY A 551 -20.93 7.46 -5.23
C GLY A 551 -20.74 5.94 -5.09
N TYR A 552 -20.34 5.47 -3.92
CA TYR A 552 -20.11 4.05 -3.64
C TYR A 552 -21.42 3.25 -3.62
N SER A 553 -22.49 3.81 -3.02
CA SER A 553 -23.83 3.21 -3.04
C SER A 553 -24.35 3.03 -4.46
N ASN A 554 -24.22 4.05 -5.31
CA ASN A 554 -24.61 3.97 -6.71
C ASN A 554 -23.82 2.90 -7.49
N ARG A 555 -22.54 2.70 -7.16
CA ARG A 555 -21.74 1.64 -7.76
C ARG A 555 -22.26 0.25 -7.36
N ILE A 556 -22.53 0.02 -6.06
CA ILE A 556 -23.11 -1.24 -5.57
C ILE A 556 -24.49 -1.51 -6.21
N TYR A 557 -25.32 -0.49 -6.29
CA TYR A 557 -26.63 -0.60 -6.96
C TYR A 557 -26.50 -1.04 -8.43
N ARG A 558 -25.57 -0.46 -9.19
CA ARG A 558 -25.32 -0.87 -10.59
C ARG A 558 -24.82 -2.32 -10.70
N LEU A 559 -23.99 -2.77 -9.76
CA LEU A 559 -23.55 -4.16 -9.71
C LEU A 559 -24.71 -5.10 -9.41
N ALA A 560 -25.54 -4.79 -8.42
CA ALA A 560 -26.72 -5.56 -8.06
C ALA A 560 -27.74 -5.63 -9.23
N LYS A 561 -27.90 -4.53 -9.96
CA LYS A 561 -28.83 -4.47 -11.10
C LYS A 561 -28.48 -5.44 -12.24
N LYS A 562 -27.21 -5.82 -12.39
CA LYS A 562 -26.82 -6.84 -13.38
C LYS A 562 -27.37 -8.23 -13.09
N HIS A 563 -27.80 -8.49 -11.85
CA HIS A 563 -28.40 -9.75 -11.40
C HIS A 563 -29.92 -9.64 -11.18
N GLU A 564 -30.58 -8.60 -11.75
CA GLU A 564 -31.99 -8.25 -11.49
C GLU A 564 -32.95 -9.39 -11.83
N GLU A 565 -32.70 -10.17 -12.88
CA GLU A 565 -33.55 -11.31 -13.29
C GLU A 565 -33.56 -12.44 -12.23
N GLN A 566 -32.43 -12.61 -11.52
CA GLN A 566 -32.26 -13.61 -10.44
C GLN A 566 -32.81 -13.09 -9.09
N ILE A 567 -32.85 -11.78 -8.91
CA ILE A 567 -33.32 -11.10 -7.69
C ILE A 567 -34.82 -10.88 -7.67
N MET A 568 -35.50 -10.95 -8.82
CA MET A 568 -36.97 -10.71 -8.95
C MET A 568 -37.83 -11.66 -8.11
N GLN A 569 -37.30 -12.74 -7.57
CA GLN A 569 -37.99 -13.59 -6.59
C GLN A 569 -37.98 -13.04 -5.14
N GLY A 570 -37.35 -11.90 -4.86
CA GLY A 570 -37.35 -11.29 -3.53
C GLY A 570 -37.09 -9.78 -3.58
N HIS A 571 -37.92 -8.97 -2.94
CA HIS A 571 -37.92 -7.51 -2.83
C HIS A 571 -36.59 -6.84 -2.38
N VAL A 572 -35.44 -7.41 -2.71
CA VAL A 572 -34.11 -7.08 -2.14
C VAL A 572 -33.57 -5.74 -2.66
N ILE A 573 -33.68 -5.48 -3.98
CA ILE A 573 -33.08 -4.27 -4.59
C ILE A 573 -33.79 -2.99 -4.17
N SER A 574 -35.11 -2.98 -4.11
CA SER A 574 -35.86 -1.79 -3.70
C SER A 574 -35.62 -1.41 -2.24
N VAL A 575 -35.44 -2.40 -1.39
CA VAL A 575 -35.07 -2.22 0.02
C VAL A 575 -33.61 -1.69 0.18
N ILE A 576 -32.69 -2.18 -0.66
CA ILE A 576 -31.29 -1.73 -0.68
C ILE A 576 -31.20 -0.24 -1.04
N ALA A 577 -31.80 0.13 -2.19
CA ALA A 577 -31.74 1.51 -2.68
C ALA A 577 -32.46 2.49 -1.74
N SER A 578 -33.64 2.12 -1.22
CA SER A 578 -34.39 3.02 -0.33
C SER A 578 -33.70 3.18 1.05
N LYS A 579 -33.18 2.11 1.64
CA LYS A 579 -32.47 2.20 2.91
C LYS A 579 -31.15 2.96 2.80
N LEU A 580 -30.30 2.66 1.82
CA LEU A 580 -29.05 3.38 1.60
C LEU A 580 -29.29 4.87 1.31
N ASN A 581 -30.27 5.21 0.46
CA ASN A 581 -30.59 6.60 0.14
C ASN A 581 -31.19 7.37 1.33
N SER A 582 -32.05 6.75 2.15
CA SER A 582 -32.58 7.39 3.35
C SER A 582 -31.50 7.66 4.41
N LEU A 583 -30.51 6.75 4.51
CA LEU A 583 -29.38 6.89 5.44
C LEU A 583 -28.40 7.98 4.99
N LEU A 584 -28.18 8.12 3.69
CA LEU A 584 -27.34 9.18 3.12
C LEU A 584 -27.96 10.57 3.35
N SER A 585 -29.29 10.70 3.32
CA SER A 585 -29.97 11.95 3.66
C SER A 585 -29.80 12.33 5.13
N SER A 586 -29.77 11.34 6.03
CA SER A 586 -29.53 11.55 7.46
C SER A 586 -28.08 12.01 7.76
N PHE A 587 -27.09 11.50 7.02
CA PHE A 587 -25.69 11.94 7.16
C PHE A 587 -25.49 13.38 6.69
N ASN A 588 -26.10 13.78 5.58
CA ASN A 588 -26.00 15.13 5.03
C ASN A 588 -26.79 16.19 5.85
N SER A 589 -27.78 15.79 6.61
CA SER A 589 -28.58 16.69 7.44
C SER A 589 -28.08 16.85 8.88
N ALA A 590 -27.05 16.11 9.28
CA ALA A 590 -26.43 16.24 10.59
C ALA A 590 -25.68 17.59 10.69
N ILE A 591 -26.27 18.55 11.42
CA ILE A 591 -25.69 19.89 11.66
C ILE A 591 -24.95 19.83 12.99
N ILE A 592 -23.64 20.20 12.97
CA ILE A 592 -22.86 20.42 14.19
C ILE A 592 -23.37 21.71 14.85
N ILE A 593 -24.07 21.57 15.98
CA ILE A 593 -24.58 22.71 16.77
C ILE A 593 -23.43 23.26 17.62
N LYS A 594 -23.52 24.52 18.07
CA LYS A 594 -22.51 25.19 18.92
C LYS A 594 -22.26 24.42 20.24
N VAL A 595 -21.27 23.54 20.19
CA VAL A 595 -20.77 22.73 21.31
C VAL A 595 -19.36 23.22 21.66
N ALA A 596 -18.85 22.89 22.85
CA ALA A 596 -17.45 23.15 23.19
C ALA A 596 -16.51 22.51 22.12
N VAL A 597 -15.47 23.25 21.73
CA VAL A 597 -14.54 22.85 20.64
C VAL A 597 -14.02 21.41 20.82
N ARG A 598 -13.73 21.00 22.05
CA ARG A 598 -13.26 19.66 22.36
C ARG A 598 -14.28 18.59 21.96
N ILE A 599 -15.55 18.77 22.30
CA ILE A 599 -16.62 17.81 21.96
C ILE A 599 -16.78 17.71 20.44
N MET A 600 -16.73 18.85 19.74
CA MET A 600 -16.79 18.87 18.28
C MET A 600 -15.60 18.11 17.65
N ASN A 601 -14.40 18.33 18.16
CA ASN A 601 -13.20 17.64 17.69
C ASN A 601 -13.28 16.13 17.95
N ASP A 602 -13.81 15.71 19.09
CA ASP A 602 -14.02 14.29 19.39
C ASP A 602 -15.06 13.67 18.47
N GLN A 603 -16.17 14.36 18.17
CA GLN A 603 -17.14 13.90 17.17
C GLN A 603 -16.51 13.72 15.79
N LEU A 604 -15.72 14.69 15.31
CA LEU A 604 -15.01 14.61 14.04
C LEU A 604 -14.02 13.45 13.99
N MET A 605 -13.24 13.27 15.06
CA MET A 605 -12.28 12.16 15.18
C MET A 605 -12.97 10.80 15.15
N PHE A 606 -14.11 10.66 15.84
CA PHE A 606 -14.81 9.38 15.98
C PHE A 606 -15.65 8.99 14.76
N ILE A 607 -15.82 9.84 13.75
CA ILE A 607 -16.54 9.47 12.53
C ILE A 607 -15.89 8.26 11.84
N GLU A 608 -14.57 8.29 11.64
CA GLU A 608 -13.90 7.16 11.00
C GLU A 608 -14.01 5.87 11.83
N ARG A 609 -13.97 5.99 13.19
CA ARG A 609 -14.19 4.84 14.10
C ARG A 609 -15.58 4.26 13.98
N ALA A 610 -16.58 5.07 13.70
CA ALA A 610 -17.97 4.61 13.58
C ALA A 610 -18.16 3.63 12.41
N PHE A 611 -17.23 3.58 11.47
CA PHE A 611 -17.24 2.62 10.36
C PHE A 611 -16.54 1.29 10.69
N ILE A 612 -16.06 1.10 11.91
CA ILE A 612 -15.37 -0.12 12.36
C ILE A 612 -16.38 -1.15 12.89
N ASP A 613 -16.43 -2.31 12.24
CA ASP A 613 -17.11 -3.50 12.76
C ASP A 613 -16.09 -4.34 13.56
N PRO A 614 -16.32 -4.55 14.87
CA PRO A 614 -15.39 -5.34 15.69
C PRO A 614 -15.24 -6.79 15.23
N LEU A 615 -16.20 -7.34 14.49
CA LEU A 615 -16.13 -8.71 13.93
C LEU A 615 -15.24 -8.80 12.69
N GLY A 616 -15.04 -7.69 11.99
CA GLY A 616 -14.29 -7.62 10.74
C GLY A 616 -15.05 -8.23 9.55
N LEU A 617 -14.42 -8.20 8.39
CA LEU A 617 -14.96 -8.76 7.16
C LEU A 617 -14.92 -10.31 7.19
N PRO A 618 -15.87 -10.98 6.52
CA PRO A 618 -15.84 -12.44 6.38
C PRO A 618 -14.52 -12.94 5.84
N GLY A 619 -13.88 -13.87 6.54
CA GLY A 619 -12.57 -14.44 6.18
C GLY A 619 -11.36 -13.48 6.32
N ARG A 620 -11.59 -12.23 6.71
CA ARG A 620 -10.55 -11.20 6.85
C ARG A 620 -10.77 -10.35 8.12
N LYS A 621 -10.74 -10.99 9.29
CA LYS A 621 -11.17 -10.42 10.59
C LYS A 621 -10.41 -9.15 11.03
N PHE A 622 -9.22 -8.90 10.52
CA PHE A 622 -8.45 -7.70 10.84
C PHE A 622 -8.75 -6.51 9.91
N TYR A 623 -9.46 -6.73 8.80
CA TYR A 623 -10.08 -5.66 8.04
C TYR A 623 -11.47 -5.40 8.62
N ARG A 624 -11.57 -4.34 9.40
CA ARG A 624 -12.75 -4.01 10.21
C ARG A 624 -13.55 -2.83 9.65
N HIS A 625 -12.97 -2.08 8.73
CA HIS A 625 -13.62 -0.91 8.16
C HIS A 625 -14.67 -1.32 7.13
N VAL A 626 -15.94 -1.03 7.42
CA VAL A 626 -17.09 -1.48 6.59
C VAL A 626 -17.15 -0.77 5.24
N ILE A 627 -16.64 0.48 5.17
CA ILE A 627 -16.68 1.28 3.93
C ILE A 627 -15.47 1.01 3.03
N PHE A 628 -14.30 0.75 3.61
CA PHE A 628 -13.04 0.59 2.87
C PHE A 628 -12.24 -0.62 3.33
N ALA A 629 -11.84 -1.44 2.39
CA ALA A 629 -10.84 -2.46 2.62
C ALA A 629 -9.96 -2.65 1.38
N PRO A 630 -8.78 -3.26 1.52
CA PRO A 630 -8.05 -3.76 0.37
C PRO A 630 -8.92 -4.75 -0.41
N SER A 631 -8.93 -4.64 -1.74
CA SER A 631 -9.69 -5.58 -2.58
C SER A 631 -9.23 -7.02 -2.35
N SER A 632 -10.15 -7.95 -2.26
CA SER A 632 -9.87 -9.38 -2.13
C SER A 632 -9.12 -9.96 -3.36
N HIS A 633 -9.14 -9.23 -4.49
CA HIS A 633 -8.50 -9.60 -5.75
C HIS A 633 -7.22 -8.81 -6.05
N ASN A 634 -7.00 -7.70 -5.36
CA ASN A 634 -5.80 -6.87 -5.48
C ASN A 634 -5.58 -6.04 -4.21
N LYS A 635 -4.67 -6.48 -3.35
CA LYS A 635 -4.36 -5.80 -2.07
C LYS A 635 -4.00 -4.32 -2.24
N TYR A 636 -3.39 -3.91 -3.35
CA TYR A 636 -3.03 -2.51 -3.59
C TYR A 636 -4.22 -1.59 -3.83
N ALA A 637 -5.33 -2.13 -4.34
CA ALA A 637 -6.52 -1.35 -4.66
C ALA A 637 -7.48 -1.29 -3.48
N GLY A 638 -8.09 -0.12 -3.26
CA GLY A 638 -9.17 0.05 -2.30
C GLY A 638 -10.52 -0.36 -2.89
N GLU A 639 -11.27 -1.19 -2.16
CA GLU A 639 -12.66 -1.51 -2.46
C GLU A 639 -13.60 -0.79 -1.50
N SER A 640 -14.73 -0.29 -2.01
CA SER A 640 -15.78 0.33 -1.20
C SER A 640 -16.92 -0.64 -0.96
N PHE A 641 -17.50 -0.62 0.25
CA PHE A 641 -18.42 -1.63 0.74
C PHE A 641 -17.94 -3.06 0.48
N PRO A 642 -16.73 -3.38 0.94
CA PRO A 642 -16.01 -4.62 0.57
C PRO A 642 -16.82 -5.88 0.92
N GLY A 643 -17.52 -5.90 2.04
CA GLY A 643 -18.36 -7.04 2.42
C GLY A 643 -19.48 -7.32 1.41
N ILE A 644 -20.12 -6.28 0.90
CA ILE A 644 -21.18 -6.42 -0.13
C ILE A 644 -20.56 -6.86 -1.45
N TYR A 645 -19.44 -6.21 -1.85
CA TYR A 645 -18.76 -6.53 -3.10
C TYR A 645 -18.29 -8.00 -3.12
N ASP A 646 -17.62 -8.45 -2.06
CA ASP A 646 -17.11 -9.82 -1.97
C ASP A 646 -18.23 -10.86 -1.94
N ALA A 647 -19.35 -10.57 -1.26
CA ALA A 647 -20.52 -11.45 -1.24
C ALA A 647 -21.18 -11.60 -2.61
N MET A 648 -21.18 -10.55 -3.43
CA MET A 648 -21.76 -10.54 -4.79
C MET A 648 -20.80 -11.08 -5.86
N PHE A 649 -19.50 -11.18 -5.55
CA PHE A 649 -18.51 -11.58 -6.54
C PHE A 649 -18.72 -13.03 -6.97
N ASP A 650 -18.85 -13.24 -8.30
CA ASP A 650 -19.06 -14.56 -8.93
C ASP A 650 -20.22 -15.36 -8.26
N ILE A 651 -21.25 -14.65 -7.82
CA ILE A 651 -22.36 -15.21 -7.04
C ILE A 651 -23.09 -16.33 -7.81
N GLU A 652 -23.17 -16.22 -9.13
CA GLU A 652 -23.83 -17.19 -10.03
C GLU A 652 -23.16 -18.57 -9.98
N SER A 653 -21.88 -18.64 -9.66
CA SER A 653 -21.12 -19.90 -9.57
C SER A 653 -21.28 -20.61 -8.22
N LYS A 654 -21.92 -19.99 -7.23
CA LYS A 654 -22.08 -20.55 -5.89
C LYS A 654 -23.12 -21.66 -5.88
N ALA A 655 -22.81 -22.78 -5.24
CA ALA A 655 -23.65 -23.96 -5.21
C ALA A 655 -24.98 -23.72 -4.51
N ASP A 656 -24.99 -22.99 -3.38
CA ASP A 656 -26.20 -22.58 -2.66
C ASP A 656 -26.48 -21.10 -2.94
N GLN A 657 -27.39 -20.86 -3.88
CA GLN A 657 -27.80 -19.52 -4.29
C GLN A 657 -28.58 -18.79 -3.20
N HIS A 658 -29.36 -19.52 -2.39
CA HIS A 658 -30.14 -18.94 -1.30
C HIS A 658 -29.19 -18.42 -0.22
N GLU A 659 -28.26 -19.23 0.26
CA GLU A 659 -27.25 -18.84 1.27
C GLU A 659 -26.40 -17.67 0.76
N ALA A 660 -25.98 -17.68 -0.51
CA ALA A 660 -25.20 -16.63 -1.11
C ALA A 660 -25.93 -15.27 -1.09
N TRP A 661 -27.21 -15.23 -1.41
CA TRP A 661 -28.01 -14.00 -1.37
C TRP A 661 -28.37 -13.57 0.05
N GLU A 662 -28.54 -14.47 1.00
CA GLU A 662 -28.70 -14.13 2.42
C GLU A 662 -27.43 -13.45 2.97
N GLU A 663 -26.24 -13.89 2.56
CA GLU A 663 -24.99 -13.20 2.91
C GLU A 663 -24.93 -11.78 2.34
N VAL A 664 -25.33 -11.57 1.08
CA VAL A 664 -25.44 -10.22 0.50
C VAL A 664 -26.36 -9.33 1.36
N LYS A 665 -27.55 -9.84 1.74
CA LYS A 665 -28.49 -9.10 2.61
C LYS A 665 -27.86 -8.78 3.97
N ARG A 666 -27.15 -9.72 4.56
CA ARG A 666 -26.46 -9.54 5.84
C ARG A 666 -25.44 -8.40 5.74
N GLN A 667 -24.59 -8.40 4.71
CA GLN A 667 -23.57 -7.36 4.50
C GLN A 667 -24.19 -5.97 4.25
N ILE A 668 -25.33 -5.91 3.54
CA ILE A 668 -26.08 -4.67 3.36
C ILE A 668 -26.61 -4.15 4.69
N SER A 669 -27.14 -5.03 5.53
CA SER A 669 -27.66 -4.65 6.86
C SER A 669 -26.55 -4.11 7.75
N ILE A 670 -25.36 -4.71 7.74
CA ILE A 670 -24.16 -4.22 8.45
C ILE A 670 -23.79 -2.84 7.94
N ALA A 671 -23.67 -2.65 6.62
CA ALA A 671 -23.31 -1.37 6.02
C ALA A 671 -24.34 -0.27 6.37
N ALA A 672 -25.65 -0.60 6.29
CA ALA A 672 -26.72 0.31 6.64
C ALA A 672 -26.66 0.76 8.12
N PHE A 673 -26.52 -0.19 9.04
CA PHE A 673 -26.37 0.10 10.46
C PHE A 673 -25.14 0.97 10.72
N THR A 674 -24.01 0.63 10.12
CA THR A 674 -22.73 1.32 10.31
C THR A 674 -22.79 2.78 9.84
N VAL A 675 -23.37 3.04 8.65
CA VAL A 675 -23.57 4.41 8.14
C VAL A 675 -24.52 5.20 9.05
N GLN A 676 -25.57 4.57 9.57
CA GLN A 676 -26.48 5.21 10.52
C GLN A 676 -25.79 5.53 11.85
N ALA A 677 -24.96 4.65 12.38
CA ALA A 677 -24.20 4.89 13.59
C ALA A 677 -23.24 6.06 13.41
N ALA A 678 -22.54 6.14 12.24
CA ALA A 678 -21.67 7.27 11.91
C ALA A 678 -22.44 8.60 11.85
N ALA A 679 -23.64 8.61 11.23
CA ALA A 679 -24.51 9.78 11.25
C ALA A 679 -24.95 10.17 12.68
N GLY A 680 -25.16 9.17 13.53
CA GLY A 680 -25.48 9.36 14.95
C GLY A 680 -24.36 10.06 15.74
N THR A 681 -23.10 9.77 15.41
CA THR A 681 -21.92 10.38 16.05
C THR A 681 -21.88 11.90 15.88
N LEU A 682 -22.49 12.44 14.84
CA LEU A 682 -22.58 13.88 14.55
C LEU A 682 -23.77 14.58 15.21
N LYS A 683 -24.68 13.85 15.87
CA LYS A 683 -25.84 14.41 16.54
C LYS A 683 -25.53 14.68 18.00
N GLU A 684 -26.20 15.69 18.59
CA GLU A 684 -26.23 15.82 20.05
C GLU A 684 -26.88 14.58 20.67
N VAL A 685 -26.26 14.07 21.72
CA VAL A 685 -26.90 13.11 22.62
C VAL A 685 -27.88 13.92 23.46
N ALA A 686 -29.17 13.74 23.25
CA ALA A 686 -30.21 14.42 23.97
C ALA A 686 -30.21 14.02 25.47
#